data_8d5859b3a646120a8695779417c210b6
#
_entry.id   8d5859b3a646120a8695779417c210b6
#
_cell.length_a   1.000
_cell.length_b   1.000
_cell.length_c   1.000
_cell.angle_alpha   90.00
_cell.angle_beta   90.00
_cell.angle_gamma   90.00
#
_symmetry.space_group_name_H-M   'P 1'
#
loop_
_entity.id
_entity.type
_entity.pdbx_description
1 polymer ?
#
loop_
_entity_poly.entity_id
_entity_poly.type
_entity_poly.pdbx_seq_one_letter_code
_entity_poly.pdbx_strand_id
1 'polypeptide(L)'
;MDIIGVREVYFGVAAIKREPVPPPGPIADLFDRLDELHSKAGRPSMREIAIRAGRGNISSSTVHNLFRRPQVPRWAFLEQVVKALDGTGERDALLALWEAAWRAENDVAAPRRAATELALPPGRVWDHQDLPQWQSQGAPLDDAGGRTDVTPRPSHRIWSNEIPSPNVNFTGRVAELERMRDNLFGQQPPHVQVISGMGGIGKTELATQYVHRSIDAYEIIWWIRAEHQDRVRDALVKLGQRLELRQATTDGARDRTVAAVLETLQSGAWPSWLLIFDNAANPLDLQKYIPASQPAGHVVITARQPNWPSYIRADNIEVPPFTDAESISFLRRTVPRLAEGGGCSITEDARRVSEARRLATTLGHLPIAVEHAAAYLAETGQSVEEYLARFTENAHQLLSEQPTDSDLPAPVSGTWAMSSTLLTEDAVHLFNLCSFFSPEPIAAALLLQPAANVKGPPGLAELLSSPQRFRAAAIQLHRLSLARVDGARDLIHVHRVVQAVTKGRLRIDRIETFHAYRAAADTLLASSNPGNPDQGSSDQVYDLSLQHLESDERFLHTENPALRTLIIDQVRRLHLRGGHVEAMKFGQDALDAWRESLGEEDVQVLALSVEVAVAMYVGGHAADAHELILRIRPLLQDHAAGDGFKALLFCESIYGADLRARNQFREALNLDVSILSKFETVFGSNDERTLNVRNNIAIDYRNLGQFRKAREEDERSLADRRRVLGDVDMYTHMASAAVARDLRGLGLYQESLDVARRVVAEFEAAGGRENIRWLDACEGFATALRKAGHHWDALQQGEHVLQRCRDYLGADHMYTLRAAADLINGRRAVGDLASGEELARRTHDLCQKSNVPDVLLYTVLMNLASVMRVAGHPDMALPYDDQARRGLIRIHGDGHLFTLAANINYASDLASLGRLGEAIDLGRKALDYCHLYLGDAHPDTLMAAANLSSDEAAAGDAASGDLRIAEVLRGYERTLTLEHPEARAAAQRARLTAEIEPYDL
;
A
#
# COMPACT_ATOMS: atom_id res chain seq x y z
N MET A 1 13.90 59.83 37.64
CA MET A 1 13.43 60.42 36.39
C MET A 1 13.89 59.43 35.32
N ASP A 2 13.15 58.70 34.68
CA ASP A 2 11.78 58.25 34.41
C ASP A 2 11.87 56.81 33.94
N ILE A 3 11.31 55.96 34.56
CA ILE A 3 10.30 54.89 34.31
C ILE A 3 9.98 54.74 32.84
N ILE A 4 10.41 53.65 32.28
CA ILE A 4 9.86 53.06 31.04
C ILE A 4 9.23 51.73 31.42
N GLY A 5 7.87 51.72 31.29
CA GLY A 5 7.07 50.57 31.59
C GLY A 5 7.25 49.44 30.57
N VAL A 6 7.43 48.24 31.11
CA VAL A 6 7.34 47.00 30.37
C VAL A 6 5.85 46.70 30.05
N ARG A 7 5.46 46.76 28.81
CA ARG A 7 4.19 46.23 28.32
C ARG A 7 4.32 44.72 28.23
N GLU A 8 3.64 44.02 29.14
CA GLU A 8 3.34 42.61 28.96
C GLU A 8 2.49 42.41 27.68
N VAL A 9 3.06 41.74 26.72
CA VAL A 9 2.33 41.25 25.54
C VAL A 9 1.70 39.92 25.92
N TYR A 10 0.42 39.95 26.26
CA TYR A 10 -0.41 38.76 26.37
C TYR A 10 -0.56 38.14 24.97
N PHE A 11 0.14 37.04 24.70
CA PHE A 11 -0.21 36.13 23.60
C PHE A 11 -1.52 35.42 23.97
N GLY A 12 -2.62 35.94 23.45
CA GLY A 12 -3.90 35.22 23.47
C GLY A 12 -3.77 33.94 22.63
N VAL A 13 -3.73 32.81 23.32
CA VAL A 13 -3.88 31.51 22.65
C VAL A 13 -5.27 31.47 22.05
N ALA A 14 -5.37 31.49 20.73
CA ALA A 14 -6.63 31.38 20.01
C ALA A 14 -7.39 30.11 20.41
N ALA A 15 -8.71 30.22 20.61
CA ALA A 15 -9.56 29.05 20.85
C ALA A 15 -9.37 28.03 19.73
N ILE A 16 -9.26 26.77 20.09
CA ILE A 16 -9.11 25.69 19.11
C ILE A 16 -10.39 25.62 18.28
N LYS A 17 -10.28 25.85 16.96
CA LYS A 17 -11.42 25.83 16.06
C LYS A 17 -11.68 24.40 15.59
N ARG A 18 -12.89 23.88 15.82
CA ARG A 18 -13.29 22.57 15.30
C ARG A 18 -13.69 22.66 13.84
N GLU A 19 -13.22 21.72 13.04
CA GLU A 19 -13.60 21.59 11.65
C GLU A 19 -13.88 20.11 11.31
N PRO A 20 -15.09 19.80 10.80
CA PRO A 20 -16.28 20.68 10.62
C PRO A 20 -16.94 21.08 11.95
N VAL A 21 -17.66 22.21 11.96
CA VAL A 21 -18.45 22.64 13.14
C VAL A 21 -19.64 21.68 13.27
N PRO A 22 -19.86 21.03 14.44
CA PRO A 22 -21.00 20.15 14.62
C PRO A 22 -22.31 20.94 14.53
N PRO A 23 -23.36 20.36 13.92
CA PRO A 23 -24.68 21.01 13.94
C PRO A 23 -25.21 21.13 15.37
N PRO A 24 -26.08 22.12 15.67
CA PRO A 24 -26.66 22.26 16.99
C PRO A 24 -27.38 20.99 17.45
N GLY A 25 -27.12 20.55 18.68
CA GLY A 25 -27.66 19.30 19.22
C GLY A 25 -26.73 18.59 20.19
N PRO A 26 -27.06 17.36 20.63
CA PRO A 26 -26.33 16.65 21.70
C PRO A 26 -24.82 16.51 21.47
N ILE A 27 -24.37 16.42 20.23
CA ILE A 27 -22.94 16.36 19.90
C ILE A 27 -22.27 17.72 20.16
N ALA A 28 -22.91 18.81 19.73
CA ALA A 28 -22.40 20.16 20.01
C ALA A 28 -22.34 20.43 21.53
N ASP A 29 -23.42 20.06 22.26
CA ASP A 29 -23.52 20.28 23.73
C ASP A 29 -22.40 19.54 24.49
N LEU A 30 -22.05 18.31 24.09
CA LEU A 30 -20.96 17.54 24.68
C LEU A 30 -19.61 18.26 24.47
N PHE A 31 -19.33 18.70 23.27
CA PHE A 31 -18.06 19.34 22.96
C PHE A 31 -17.95 20.75 23.52
N ASP A 32 -19.04 21.49 23.61
CA ASP A 32 -19.07 22.81 24.27
C ASP A 32 -18.75 22.67 25.77
N ARG A 33 -19.29 21.63 26.42
CA ARG A 33 -18.99 21.35 27.82
C ARG A 33 -17.51 20.93 28.03
N LEU A 34 -16.93 20.19 27.09
CA LEU A 34 -15.53 19.82 27.13
C LEU A 34 -14.62 21.04 26.97
N ASP A 35 -14.98 22.00 26.12
CA ASP A 35 -14.26 23.26 25.94
C ASP A 35 -14.35 24.16 27.17
N GLU A 36 -15.50 24.17 27.85
CA GLU A 36 -15.65 24.86 29.13
C GLU A 36 -14.72 24.26 30.21
N LEU A 37 -14.62 22.94 30.29
CA LEU A 37 -13.72 22.25 31.22
C LEU A 37 -12.27 22.55 30.90
N HIS A 38 -11.87 22.52 29.65
CA HIS A 38 -10.52 22.89 29.22
C HIS A 38 -10.19 24.34 29.59
N SER A 39 -11.17 25.24 29.44
CA SER A 39 -11.02 26.66 29.85
C SER A 39 -10.91 26.82 31.37
N LYS A 40 -11.75 26.11 32.16
CA LYS A 40 -11.70 26.12 33.63
C LYS A 40 -10.40 25.55 34.18
N ALA A 41 -9.82 24.56 33.52
CA ALA A 41 -8.53 23.95 33.85
C ALA A 41 -7.32 24.86 33.51
N GLY A 42 -7.55 26.10 33.06
CA GLY A 42 -6.47 27.01 32.68
C GLY A 42 -5.86 26.75 31.31
N ARG A 43 -6.57 26.06 30.42
CA ARG A 43 -6.15 25.71 29.05
C ARG A 43 -4.77 25.00 28.97
N PRO A 44 -4.56 23.90 29.69
CA PRO A 44 -3.33 23.15 29.57
C PRO A 44 -3.11 22.69 28.10
N SER A 45 -1.85 22.59 27.69
CA SER A 45 -1.51 22.08 26.35
C SER A 45 -1.97 20.65 26.17
N MET A 46 -2.20 20.21 24.95
CA MET A 46 -2.62 18.82 24.63
C MET A 46 -1.60 17.81 25.16
N ARG A 47 -0.32 18.18 25.19
CA ARG A 47 0.75 17.37 25.76
C ARG A 47 0.64 17.27 27.31
N GLU A 48 0.30 18.34 27.98
CA GLU A 48 0.08 18.32 29.42
C GLU A 48 -1.14 17.50 29.80
N ILE A 49 -2.22 17.58 29.03
CA ILE A 49 -3.42 16.74 29.21
C ILE A 49 -3.07 15.26 29.03
N ALA A 50 -2.34 14.91 27.99
CA ALA A 50 -1.91 13.55 27.74
C ALA A 50 -1.00 13.00 28.87
N ILE A 51 -0.09 13.81 29.39
CA ILE A 51 0.77 13.43 30.53
C ILE A 51 -0.06 13.22 31.82
N ARG A 52 -1.03 14.10 32.12
CA ARG A 52 -1.91 13.97 33.28
C ARG A 52 -2.88 12.81 33.20
N ALA A 53 -3.30 12.45 31.97
CA ALA A 53 -4.19 11.30 31.71
C ALA A 53 -3.50 9.92 31.91
N GLY A 54 -2.16 9.88 32.04
CA GLY A 54 -1.37 8.67 32.33
C GLY A 54 -0.29 8.43 31.28
N ARG A 55 0.96 8.34 31.69
CA ARG A 55 2.09 8.05 30.78
C ARG A 55 1.90 6.68 30.13
N GLY A 56 1.76 6.66 28.82
CA GLY A 56 1.73 5.46 27.99
C GLY A 56 0.37 5.10 27.35
N ASN A 57 -0.75 5.65 27.83
CA ASN A 57 -2.09 5.25 27.33
C ASN A 57 -2.75 6.23 26.35
N ILE A 58 -2.33 7.50 26.33
CA ILE A 58 -2.95 8.52 25.48
C ILE A 58 -1.87 9.42 24.89
N SER A 59 -1.84 9.53 23.55
CA SER A 59 -0.91 10.44 22.87
C SER A 59 -1.43 11.88 22.84
N SER A 60 -0.52 12.86 22.72
CA SER A 60 -0.90 14.27 22.58
C SER A 60 -1.69 14.52 21.28
N SER A 61 -1.44 13.76 20.22
CA SER A 61 -2.19 13.80 18.96
C SER A 61 -3.62 13.30 19.14
N THR A 62 -3.83 12.25 19.94
CA THR A 62 -5.18 11.74 20.25
C THR A 62 -6.01 12.77 21.02
N VAL A 63 -5.38 13.44 22.02
CA VAL A 63 -6.03 14.55 22.74
C VAL A 63 -6.29 15.74 21.83
N HIS A 64 -5.38 16.07 20.93
CA HIS A 64 -5.55 17.14 19.95
C HIS A 64 -6.74 16.86 19.02
N ASN A 65 -6.87 15.62 18.53
CA ASN A 65 -7.98 15.22 17.68
C ASN A 65 -9.34 15.29 18.40
N LEU A 66 -9.40 14.97 19.69
CA LEU A 66 -10.61 15.14 20.51
C LEU A 66 -11.12 16.58 20.50
N PHE A 67 -10.23 17.57 20.62
CA PHE A 67 -10.60 18.98 20.64
C PHE A 67 -10.82 19.58 19.26
N ARG A 68 -10.36 18.93 18.18
CA ARG A 68 -10.40 19.47 16.83
C ARG A 68 -11.50 18.85 15.96
N ARG A 69 -11.85 17.57 16.17
CA ARG A 69 -12.83 16.85 15.35
C ARG A 69 -14.11 16.58 16.15
N PRO A 70 -15.31 16.81 15.59
CA PRO A 70 -16.58 16.60 16.29
C PRO A 70 -17.05 15.13 16.18
N GLN A 71 -16.18 14.17 16.50
CA GLN A 71 -16.54 12.75 16.59
C GLN A 71 -16.68 12.35 18.05
N VAL A 72 -17.77 11.69 18.41
CA VAL A 72 -18.01 11.28 19.80
C VAL A 72 -16.99 10.21 20.21
N PRO A 73 -16.10 10.51 21.17
CA PRO A 73 -15.02 9.56 21.56
C PRO A 73 -15.60 8.43 22.40
N ARG A 74 -14.85 7.34 22.59
CA ARG A 74 -15.19 6.30 23.56
C ARG A 74 -15.20 6.88 24.98
N TRP A 75 -16.19 6.50 25.80
CA TRP A 75 -16.31 7.05 27.14
C TRP A 75 -15.06 6.88 27.99
N ALA A 76 -14.44 5.70 27.98
CA ALA A 76 -13.23 5.41 28.75
C ALA A 76 -12.07 6.40 28.46
N PHE A 77 -11.93 6.83 27.19
CA PHE A 77 -10.95 7.84 26.79
C PHE A 77 -11.35 9.24 27.24
N LEU A 78 -12.63 9.61 27.02
CA LEU A 78 -13.14 10.92 27.44
C LEU A 78 -13.05 11.08 28.96
N GLU A 79 -13.36 10.05 29.73
CA GLU A 79 -13.24 10.04 31.17
C GLU A 79 -11.81 10.31 31.67
N GLN A 80 -10.80 9.74 30.99
CA GLN A 80 -9.40 10.00 31.34
C GLN A 80 -9.01 11.46 31.06
N VAL A 81 -9.46 12.03 29.94
CA VAL A 81 -9.23 13.44 29.62
C VAL A 81 -9.93 14.36 30.63
N VAL A 82 -11.17 14.03 31.01
CA VAL A 82 -11.94 14.77 32.02
C VAL A 82 -11.22 14.75 33.38
N LYS A 83 -10.69 13.61 33.79
CA LYS A 83 -9.86 13.47 35.01
C LYS A 83 -8.60 14.32 34.91
N ALA A 84 -7.95 14.33 33.77
CA ALA A 84 -6.73 15.13 33.52
C ALA A 84 -6.99 16.65 33.54
N LEU A 85 -8.25 17.06 33.33
CA LEU A 85 -8.72 18.45 33.40
C LEU A 85 -9.33 18.81 34.77
N ASP A 86 -9.14 17.98 35.81
CA ASP A 86 -9.74 18.13 37.14
C ASP A 86 -11.28 18.20 37.16
N GLY A 87 -11.91 17.66 36.11
CA GLY A 87 -13.35 17.66 35.93
C GLY A 87 -14.10 16.50 36.60
N THR A 88 -13.54 15.86 37.63
CA THR A 88 -14.14 14.69 38.30
C THR A 88 -15.49 15.00 38.92
N GLY A 89 -15.73 16.24 39.36
CA GLY A 89 -17.03 16.69 39.89
C GLY A 89 -18.13 16.82 38.84
N GLU A 90 -17.78 16.85 37.54
CA GLU A 90 -18.72 16.99 36.43
C GLU A 90 -18.93 15.68 35.63
N ARG A 91 -18.36 14.58 36.12
CA ARG A 91 -18.32 13.28 35.42
C ARG A 91 -19.71 12.79 35.00
N ASP A 92 -20.70 12.83 35.91
CA ASP A 92 -22.05 12.30 35.66
C ASP A 92 -22.83 13.19 34.70
N ALA A 93 -22.62 14.50 34.72
CA ALA A 93 -23.21 15.44 33.76
C ALA A 93 -22.63 15.22 32.35
N LEU A 94 -21.30 14.99 32.24
CA LEU A 94 -20.64 14.68 30.98
C LEU A 94 -20.99 13.30 30.44
N LEU A 95 -21.20 12.32 31.31
CA LEU A 95 -21.68 10.99 30.91
C LEU A 95 -23.06 11.07 30.28
N ALA A 96 -23.97 11.85 30.87
CA ALA A 96 -25.30 12.06 30.32
C ALA A 96 -25.26 12.75 28.95
N LEU A 97 -24.41 13.76 28.76
CA LEU A 97 -24.18 14.43 27.48
C LEU A 97 -23.54 13.48 26.46
N TRP A 98 -22.57 12.68 26.88
CA TRP A 98 -21.93 11.69 26.04
C TRP A 98 -22.94 10.60 25.59
N GLU A 99 -23.80 10.09 26.46
CA GLU A 99 -24.83 9.14 26.10
C GLU A 99 -25.83 9.72 25.10
N ALA A 100 -26.21 11.00 25.27
CA ALA A 100 -27.08 11.68 24.34
C ALA A 100 -26.40 11.89 22.96
N ALA A 101 -25.14 12.31 22.96
CA ALA A 101 -24.34 12.49 21.76
C ALA A 101 -24.09 11.16 21.04
N TRP A 102 -23.77 10.10 21.79
CA TRP A 102 -23.58 8.76 21.25
C TRP A 102 -24.84 8.19 20.59
N ARG A 103 -26.03 8.42 21.22
CA ARG A 103 -27.30 8.05 20.61
C ARG A 103 -27.59 8.86 19.35
N ALA A 104 -27.31 10.17 19.35
CA ALA A 104 -27.49 11.03 18.19
C ALA A 104 -26.57 10.67 17.02
N GLU A 105 -25.34 10.22 17.30
CA GLU A 105 -24.39 9.75 16.27
C GLU A 105 -24.79 8.37 15.70
N ASN A 106 -25.45 7.53 16.48
CA ASN A 106 -25.80 6.15 16.13
C ASN A 106 -27.29 5.90 15.85
N ASP A 107 -28.17 6.90 15.97
CA ASP A 107 -29.62 6.74 15.74
C ASP A 107 -29.94 6.79 14.23
N VAL A 108 -29.81 5.63 13.58
CA VAL A 108 -30.59 5.28 12.39
C VAL A 108 -31.48 4.11 12.78
N ALA A 109 -32.77 4.35 12.74
CA ALA A 109 -33.92 3.54 13.20
C ALA A 109 -33.74 2.01 13.13
N ALA A 110 -34.00 1.34 14.28
CA ALA A 110 -34.19 -0.10 14.39
C ALA A 110 -35.67 -0.46 14.54
N PRO A 111 -36.21 -1.46 13.84
CA PRO A 111 -37.48 -2.07 14.18
C PRO A 111 -37.34 -3.23 15.16
N ARG A 112 -38.14 -3.23 16.21
CA ARG A 112 -38.27 -4.31 17.22
C ARG A 112 -38.88 -5.56 16.61
N ARG A 113 -38.29 -6.74 16.90
CA ARG A 113 -39.05 -8.02 16.89
C ARG A 113 -38.68 -8.91 18.08
N ALA A 114 -39.73 -9.59 18.56
CA ALA A 114 -39.82 -10.37 19.78
C ALA A 114 -39.17 -11.75 19.67
N ALA A 115 -38.69 -12.24 20.80
CA ALA A 115 -38.19 -13.58 21.01
C ALA A 115 -39.31 -14.61 21.09
N THR A 116 -39.09 -15.79 20.49
CA THR A 116 -39.88 -17.00 20.77
C THR A 116 -38.90 -18.18 20.85
N GLU A 117 -38.85 -18.82 22.00
CA GLU A 117 -38.12 -20.05 22.27
C GLU A 117 -38.76 -21.23 21.53
N LEU A 118 -37.93 -22.11 20.98
CA LEU A 118 -38.31 -23.44 20.56
C LEU A 118 -37.25 -24.46 20.96
N ALA A 119 -37.66 -25.47 21.70
CA ALA A 119 -36.91 -26.56 22.23
C ALA A 119 -36.54 -27.60 21.15
N LEU A 120 -35.36 -28.21 21.25
CA LEU A 120 -34.83 -29.24 20.38
C LEU A 120 -35.06 -30.64 20.93
N PRO A 121 -35.34 -31.69 20.11
CA PRO A 121 -35.38 -33.09 20.52
C PRO A 121 -34.02 -33.78 20.51
N PRO A 122 -33.81 -34.93 21.20
CA PRO A 122 -32.53 -35.52 21.51
C PRO A 122 -31.93 -36.34 20.35
N GLY A 123 -30.60 -36.39 20.35
CA GLY A 123 -29.69 -36.82 19.35
C GLY A 123 -29.73 -38.26 18.83
N ARG A 124 -29.24 -38.41 17.60
CA ARG A 124 -28.73 -39.68 17.03
C ARG A 124 -27.23 -39.57 16.76
N VAL A 125 -26.53 -40.63 17.13
CA VAL A 125 -25.10 -40.83 16.84
C VAL A 125 -25.00 -41.38 15.42
N TRP A 126 -24.12 -40.79 14.59
CA TRP A 126 -23.90 -41.21 13.21
C TRP A 126 -22.51 -41.80 13.02
N ASP A 127 -22.40 -42.92 12.32
CA ASP A 127 -21.20 -43.63 11.97
C ASP A 127 -20.53 -43.05 10.71
N HIS A 128 -19.22 -43.20 10.57
CA HIS A 128 -18.37 -42.56 9.56
C HIS A 128 -18.64 -42.98 8.09
N GLN A 129 -19.51 -43.95 7.83
CA GLN A 129 -19.83 -44.43 6.49
C GLN A 129 -21.05 -43.75 5.83
N ASP A 130 -21.81 -42.92 6.54
CA ASP A 130 -23.06 -42.31 6.08
C ASP A 130 -22.99 -40.83 5.76
N LEU A 131 -21.81 -40.27 5.49
CA LEU A 131 -21.68 -38.87 5.09
C LEU A 131 -21.96 -38.74 3.58
N PRO A 132 -23.03 -38.04 3.18
CA PRO A 132 -23.31 -37.82 1.76
C PRO A 132 -22.18 -36.96 1.14
N GLN A 133 -21.63 -37.43 0.06
CA GLN A 133 -20.89 -36.58 -0.87
C GLN A 133 -21.87 -35.52 -1.40
N TRP A 134 -21.55 -34.25 -1.18
CA TRP A 134 -22.37 -33.14 -1.63
C TRP A 134 -22.29 -33.04 -3.15
N GLN A 135 -23.27 -33.67 -3.82
CA GLN A 135 -23.46 -33.47 -5.25
C GLN A 135 -24.26 -32.17 -5.46
N SER A 136 -23.76 -31.32 -6.34
CA SER A 136 -24.45 -30.12 -6.78
C SER A 136 -25.78 -30.46 -7.42
N GLN A 137 -26.89 -30.31 -6.72
CA GLN A 137 -28.21 -30.26 -7.35
C GLN A 137 -28.42 -28.84 -7.86
N GLY A 138 -28.00 -28.59 -9.08
CA GLY A 138 -28.48 -27.50 -9.89
C GLY A 138 -29.93 -27.75 -10.25
N ALA A 139 -30.85 -26.88 -9.81
CA ALA A 139 -32.19 -26.84 -10.33
C ALA A 139 -32.16 -26.41 -11.80
N PRO A 140 -32.96 -27.03 -12.69
CA PRO A 140 -33.04 -26.62 -14.08
C PRO A 140 -33.74 -25.24 -14.15
N LEU A 141 -33.08 -24.26 -14.73
CA LEU A 141 -33.69 -23.00 -15.13
C LEU A 141 -34.27 -23.21 -16.53
N ASP A 142 -35.58 -23.04 -16.62
CA ASP A 142 -36.33 -23.04 -17.86
C ASP A 142 -35.86 -21.93 -18.82
N ASP A 143 -35.80 -22.33 -20.07
CA ASP A 143 -35.42 -21.61 -21.27
C ASP A 143 -36.41 -20.46 -21.56
N ALA A 144 -35.98 -19.19 -21.46
CA ALA A 144 -36.66 -18.07 -22.05
C ALA A 144 -35.66 -17.11 -22.68
N GLY A 145 -35.72 -17.11 -24.00
CA GLY A 145 -34.71 -16.56 -24.90
C GLY A 145 -34.36 -15.10 -24.82
N GLY A 146 -33.09 -14.83 -25.03
CA GLY A 146 -32.52 -13.50 -25.25
C GLY A 146 -31.03 -13.62 -25.53
N ARG A 147 -30.65 -13.78 -26.81
CA ARG A 147 -29.27 -13.77 -27.26
C ARG A 147 -28.62 -12.41 -26.98
N THR A 148 -27.63 -12.37 -26.09
CA THR A 148 -26.58 -11.38 -26.12
C THR A 148 -25.24 -12.12 -26.18
N ASP A 149 -24.36 -11.70 -27.08
CA ASP A 149 -23.04 -12.27 -27.31
C ASP A 149 -22.23 -12.31 -26.02
N VAL A 150 -22.01 -13.52 -25.48
CA VAL A 150 -21.11 -13.78 -24.38
C VAL A 150 -19.87 -14.44 -24.96
N THR A 151 -18.75 -13.74 -24.90
CA THR A 151 -17.42 -14.31 -25.14
C THR A 151 -17.21 -15.57 -24.30
N PRO A 152 -16.56 -16.64 -24.80
CA PRO A 152 -16.39 -17.88 -24.06
C PRO A 152 -15.51 -17.67 -22.82
N ARG A 153 -16.02 -18.03 -21.64
CA ARG A 153 -15.35 -17.95 -20.34
C ARG A 153 -14.17 -18.92 -20.29
N PRO A 154 -13.02 -18.53 -19.73
CA PRO A 154 -11.96 -19.47 -19.40
C PRO A 154 -12.40 -20.40 -18.27
N SER A 155 -12.22 -21.70 -18.45
CA SER A 155 -12.61 -22.77 -17.52
C SER A 155 -11.63 -22.93 -16.33
N HIS A 156 -11.10 -21.86 -15.75
CA HIS A 156 -10.12 -21.95 -14.68
C HIS A 156 -10.69 -21.45 -13.35
N ARG A 157 -10.77 -22.36 -12.37
CA ARG A 157 -11.07 -22.07 -10.98
C ARG A 157 -9.89 -21.28 -10.37
N ILE A 158 -10.20 -20.26 -9.57
CA ILE A 158 -9.20 -19.36 -8.94
C ILE A 158 -9.18 -19.64 -7.44
N TRP A 159 -8.10 -20.24 -6.96
CA TRP A 159 -7.94 -20.54 -5.54
C TRP A 159 -6.70 -19.87 -4.96
N SER A 160 -6.83 -19.41 -3.71
CA SER A 160 -5.70 -18.89 -2.95
C SER A 160 -4.70 -20.00 -2.62
N ASN A 161 -3.41 -19.69 -2.79
CA ASN A 161 -2.34 -20.56 -2.33
C ASN A 161 -2.22 -20.58 -0.79
N GLU A 162 -2.93 -19.72 -0.07
CA GLU A 162 -2.90 -19.59 1.39
C GLU A 162 -3.94 -20.47 2.10
N ILE A 163 -4.78 -21.21 1.34
CA ILE A 163 -5.73 -22.16 1.94
C ILE A 163 -4.93 -23.22 2.72
N PRO A 164 -5.18 -23.38 4.05
CA PRO A 164 -4.49 -24.37 4.84
C PRO A 164 -4.83 -25.79 4.36
N SER A 165 -3.88 -26.71 4.51
CA SER A 165 -4.13 -28.13 4.25
C SER A 165 -5.15 -28.71 5.21
N PRO A 166 -6.03 -29.64 4.77
CA PRO A 166 -7.04 -30.23 5.64
C PRO A 166 -6.40 -31.03 6.78
N ASN A 167 -6.94 -30.90 7.97
CA ASN A 167 -6.52 -31.69 9.12
C ASN A 167 -7.10 -33.11 9.02
N VAL A 168 -6.22 -34.11 8.83
CA VAL A 168 -6.61 -35.52 8.73
C VAL A 168 -7.28 -36.05 10.03
N ASN A 169 -7.00 -35.41 11.18
CA ASN A 169 -7.57 -35.74 12.48
C ASN A 169 -8.79 -34.91 12.86
N PHE A 170 -9.33 -34.10 11.91
CA PHE A 170 -10.53 -33.31 12.20
C PHE A 170 -11.68 -34.19 12.68
N THR A 171 -12.28 -33.83 13.80
CA THR A 171 -13.30 -34.64 14.47
C THR A 171 -14.49 -33.80 14.88
N GLY A 172 -15.70 -34.33 14.73
CA GLY A 172 -16.92 -33.68 15.14
C GLY A 172 -17.28 -32.45 14.33
N ARG A 173 -17.86 -31.46 14.99
CA ARG A 173 -18.25 -30.16 14.42
C ARG A 173 -19.24 -30.27 13.26
N VAL A 174 -20.00 -31.38 13.20
CA VAL A 174 -20.94 -31.63 12.11
C VAL A 174 -22.06 -30.59 12.12
N ALA A 175 -22.58 -30.29 13.32
CA ALA A 175 -23.67 -29.33 13.48
C ALA A 175 -23.23 -27.91 13.06
N GLU A 176 -21.99 -27.50 13.43
CA GLU A 176 -21.46 -26.21 13.05
C GLU A 176 -21.24 -26.11 11.53
N LEU A 177 -20.72 -27.18 10.92
CA LEU A 177 -20.51 -27.23 9.45
C LEU A 177 -21.82 -27.23 8.68
N GLU A 178 -22.84 -27.99 9.15
CA GLU A 178 -24.17 -27.97 8.57
C GLU A 178 -24.84 -26.60 8.73
N ARG A 179 -24.74 -26.01 9.90
CA ARG A 179 -25.24 -24.65 10.16
C ARG A 179 -24.54 -23.62 9.26
N MET A 180 -23.22 -23.70 9.08
CA MET A 180 -22.50 -22.82 8.14
C MET A 180 -23.03 -22.98 6.71
N ARG A 181 -23.26 -24.23 6.27
CA ARG A 181 -23.81 -24.49 4.96
C ARG A 181 -25.23 -23.92 4.84
N ASP A 182 -26.10 -24.22 5.79
CA ASP A 182 -27.49 -23.78 5.76
C ASP A 182 -27.62 -22.26 5.83
N ASN A 183 -26.74 -21.59 6.57
CA ASN A 183 -26.66 -20.15 6.61
C ASN A 183 -26.19 -19.56 5.28
N LEU A 184 -25.16 -20.11 4.67
CA LEU A 184 -24.58 -19.54 3.44
C LEU A 184 -25.40 -19.88 2.18
N PHE A 185 -26.03 -21.06 2.12
CA PHE A 185 -26.83 -21.51 0.97
C PHE A 185 -28.35 -21.45 1.17
N GLY A 186 -28.83 -20.87 2.30
CA GLY A 186 -30.25 -20.78 2.62
C GLY A 186 -31.03 -19.83 1.72
N GLN A 187 -32.37 -19.85 1.78
CA GLN A 187 -33.27 -19.05 0.93
C GLN A 187 -33.28 -17.54 1.25
N GLN A 188 -32.83 -17.12 2.42
CA GLN A 188 -32.67 -15.71 2.83
C GLN A 188 -31.34 -15.54 3.57
N PRO A 189 -30.24 -15.61 2.88
CA PRO A 189 -28.94 -15.71 3.52
C PRO A 189 -28.49 -14.39 4.15
N PRO A 190 -27.91 -14.45 5.35
CA PRO A 190 -26.76 -13.62 5.62
C PRO A 190 -25.59 -14.21 4.82
N HIS A 191 -25.12 -13.51 3.80
CA HIS A 191 -23.99 -13.98 2.99
C HIS A 191 -22.66 -13.94 3.76
N VAL A 192 -22.67 -13.54 5.04
CA VAL A 192 -21.51 -13.44 5.92
C VAL A 192 -21.70 -14.34 7.13
N GLN A 193 -20.81 -15.32 7.29
CA GLN A 193 -20.76 -16.21 8.43
C GLN A 193 -19.58 -15.86 9.32
N VAL A 194 -19.82 -15.48 10.56
CA VAL A 194 -18.78 -15.33 11.58
C VAL A 194 -18.61 -16.61 12.36
N ILE A 195 -17.38 -17.01 12.62
CA ILE A 195 -17.00 -18.11 13.49
C ILE A 195 -16.25 -17.50 14.67
N SER A 196 -16.88 -17.46 15.85
CA SER A 196 -16.27 -16.84 17.03
C SER A 196 -15.91 -17.86 18.10
N GLY A 197 -15.07 -17.45 19.07
CA GLY A 197 -14.74 -18.28 20.23
C GLY A 197 -13.29 -18.11 20.71
N MET A 198 -12.92 -18.82 21.77
CA MET A 198 -11.61 -18.73 22.42
C MET A 198 -10.43 -19.10 21.50
N GLY A 199 -9.21 -18.66 21.87
CA GLY A 199 -7.98 -19.10 21.22
C GLY A 199 -7.78 -20.62 21.36
N GLY A 200 -7.40 -21.30 20.25
CA GLY A 200 -7.17 -22.75 20.26
C GLY A 200 -8.42 -23.64 20.22
N ILE A 201 -9.63 -23.07 20.10
CA ILE A 201 -10.89 -23.81 20.04
C ILE A 201 -11.17 -24.48 18.68
N GLY A 202 -10.38 -24.16 17.64
CA GLY A 202 -10.49 -24.77 16.33
C GLY A 202 -11.26 -23.96 15.29
N LYS A 203 -11.38 -22.62 15.41
CA LYS A 203 -12.09 -21.75 14.44
C LYS A 203 -11.51 -21.84 13.03
N THR A 204 -10.21 -21.67 12.91
CA THR A 204 -9.48 -21.77 11.63
C THR A 204 -9.60 -23.17 11.05
N GLU A 205 -9.57 -24.22 11.88
CA GLU A 205 -9.77 -25.59 11.45
C GLU A 205 -11.19 -25.84 10.91
N LEU A 206 -12.20 -25.26 11.57
CA LEU A 206 -13.60 -25.33 11.11
C LEU A 206 -13.76 -24.65 9.74
N ALA A 207 -13.19 -23.45 9.58
CA ALA A 207 -13.20 -22.74 8.30
C ALA A 207 -12.45 -23.51 7.21
N THR A 208 -11.28 -24.07 7.52
CA THR A 208 -10.49 -24.91 6.62
C THR A 208 -11.30 -26.13 6.16
N GLN A 209 -11.90 -26.82 7.12
CA GLN A 209 -12.72 -27.99 6.79
C GLN A 209 -13.95 -27.67 5.94
N TYR A 210 -14.59 -26.52 6.21
CA TYR A 210 -15.67 -26.02 5.40
C TYR A 210 -15.23 -25.77 3.94
N VAL A 211 -14.10 -25.08 3.74
CA VAL A 211 -13.52 -24.83 2.41
C VAL A 211 -13.30 -26.14 1.66
N HIS A 212 -12.60 -27.11 2.27
CA HIS A 212 -12.28 -28.38 1.62
C HIS A 212 -13.51 -29.24 1.29
N ARG A 213 -14.58 -29.14 2.11
CA ARG A 213 -15.85 -29.84 1.83
C ARG A 213 -16.70 -29.13 0.76
N SER A 214 -16.55 -27.83 0.60
CA SER A 214 -17.35 -27.00 -0.31
C SER A 214 -16.57 -26.56 -1.55
N ILE A 215 -15.38 -27.12 -1.79
CA ILE A 215 -14.45 -26.70 -2.82
C ILE A 215 -15.07 -26.72 -4.24
N ASP A 216 -15.97 -27.67 -4.51
CA ASP A 216 -16.64 -27.81 -5.78
C ASP A 216 -17.80 -26.83 -5.99
N ALA A 217 -18.27 -26.19 -4.92
CA ALA A 217 -19.36 -25.23 -4.96
C ALA A 217 -18.93 -23.83 -5.40
N TYR A 218 -17.63 -23.54 -5.45
CA TYR A 218 -17.10 -22.22 -5.71
C TYR A 218 -16.12 -22.20 -6.89
N GLU A 219 -16.21 -21.17 -7.72
CA GLU A 219 -15.24 -20.87 -8.77
C GLU A 219 -14.04 -20.10 -8.23
N ILE A 220 -14.27 -19.21 -7.26
CA ILE A 220 -13.21 -18.47 -6.56
C ILE A 220 -13.25 -18.84 -5.07
N ILE A 221 -12.10 -19.23 -4.53
CA ILE A 221 -11.91 -19.39 -3.08
C ILE A 221 -10.66 -18.60 -2.70
N TRP A 222 -10.85 -17.57 -1.87
CA TRP A 222 -9.76 -16.71 -1.52
C TRP A 222 -9.59 -16.61 0.00
N TRP A 223 -8.47 -17.10 0.50
CA TRP A 223 -8.11 -17.06 1.92
C TRP A 223 -7.33 -15.78 2.22
N ILE A 224 -7.76 -15.02 3.22
CA ILE A 224 -7.26 -13.71 3.59
C ILE A 224 -6.94 -13.73 5.08
N ARG A 225 -5.73 -13.42 5.43
CA ARG A 225 -5.36 -13.20 6.84
C ARG A 225 -5.80 -11.81 7.24
N ALA A 226 -6.69 -11.74 8.24
CA ALA A 226 -7.42 -10.52 8.56
C ALA A 226 -6.98 -9.88 9.90
N GLU A 227 -5.77 -10.14 10.34
CA GLU A 227 -5.19 -9.56 11.56
C GLU A 227 -4.96 -8.06 11.42
N HIS A 228 -4.55 -7.60 10.22
CA HIS A 228 -4.28 -6.21 9.87
C HIS A 228 -4.94 -5.85 8.54
N GLN A 229 -5.41 -4.59 8.41
CA GLN A 229 -6.08 -4.09 7.20
C GLN A 229 -5.20 -4.17 5.95
N ASP A 230 -3.90 -3.93 6.09
CA ASP A 230 -2.96 -3.91 4.97
C ASP A 230 -2.82 -5.30 4.33
N ARG A 231 -2.83 -6.38 5.15
CA ARG A 231 -2.85 -7.76 4.65
C ARG A 231 -4.12 -8.09 3.90
N VAL A 232 -5.26 -7.59 4.38
CA VAL A 232 -6.53 -7.75 3.68
C VAL A 232 -6.47 -7.08 2.31
N ARG A 233 -5.92 -5.86 2.26
CA ARG A 233 -5.74 -5.11 1.01
C ARG A 233 -4.82 -5.86 0.04
N ASP A 234 -3.65 -6.31 0.49
CA ASP A 234 -2.70 -7.03 -0.34
C ASP A 234 -3.26 -8.36 -0.87
N ALA A 235 -3.98 -9.09 -0.03
CA ALA A 235 -4.63 -10.32 -0.47
C ALA A 235 -5.69 -10.05 -1.56
N LEU A 236 -6.46 -8.97 -1.44
CA LEU A 236 -7.44 -8.58 -2.46
C LEU A 236 -6.75 -8.06 -3.73
N VAL A 237 -5.64 -7.36 -3.63
CA VAL A 237 -4.82 -6.97 -4.80
C VAL A 237 -4.29 -8.22 -5.52
N LYS A 238 -3.78 -9.22 -4.79
CA LYS A 238 -3.38 -10.51 -5.36
C LYS A 238 -4.55 -11.24 -6.04
N LEU A 239 -5.76 -11.16 -5.48
CA LEU A 239 -6.96 -11.66 -6.15
C LEU A 239 -7.24 -10.90 -7.44
N GLY A 240 -7.12 -9.58 -7.44
CA GLY A 240 -7.25 -8.76 -8.65
C GLY A 240 -6.29 -9.18 -9.76
N GLN A 241 -5.06 -9.52 -9.41
CA GLN A 241 -4.06 -10.06 -10.34
C GLN A 241 -4.52 -11.39 -10.96
N ARG A 242 -5.08 -12.27 -10.15
CA ARG A 242 -5.59 -13.58 -10.63
C ARG A 242 -6.85 -13.45 -11.46
N LEU A 243 -7.66 -12.43 -11.21
CA LEU A 243 -8.84 -12.09 -11.98
C LEU A 243 -8.50 -11.32 -13.27
N GLU A 244 -7.20 -11.10 -13.54
CA GLU A 244 -6.72 -10.30 -14.68
C GLU A 244 -7.30 -8.87 -14.66
N LEU A 245 -7.68 -8.39 -13.46
CA LEU A 245 -8.08 -7.01 -13.27
C LEU A 245 -6.83 -6.13 -13.32
N ARG A 246 -6.93 -5.05 -14.08
CA ARG A 246 -5.82 -4.15 -14.37
C ARG A 246 -5.14 -3.63 -13.11
N GLN A 247 -3.83 -3.83 -13.02
CA GLN A 247 -3.02 -3.35 -11.90
C GLN A 247 -2.61 -1.90 -12.12
N ALA A 248 -2.63 -1.15 -11.03
CA ALA A 248 -1.96 0.12 -10.96
C ALA A 248 -0.92 0.09 -9.84
N THR A 249 0.24 0.70 -10.07
CA THR A 249 1.43 0.65 -9.21
C THR A 249 1.54 1.78 -8.18
N THR A 250 0.49 2.59 -8.01
CA THR A 250 0.44 3.69 -7.04
C THR A 250 -0.55 3.38 -5.91
N ASP A 251 -0.41 3.96 -4.72
CA ASP A 251 -1.26 3.70 -3.57
C ASP A 251 -2.76 3.91 -3.81
N GLY A 252 -3.14 4.98 -4.48
CA GLY A 252 -4.52 5.15 -4.94
C GLY A 252 -4.97 4.12 -5.98
N ALA A 253 -4.07 3.33 -6.51
CA ALA A 253 -4.30 2.25 -7.44
C ALA A 253 -4.58 0.92 -6.75
N ARG A 254 -3.94 0.62 -5.61
CA ARG A 254 -4.26 -0.56 -4.80
C ARG A 254 -5.69 -0.49 -4.29
N ASP A 255 -6.11 0.66 -3.74
CA ASP A 255 -7.50 0.84 -3.30
C ASP A 255 -8.49 0.75 -4.47
N ARG A 256 -8.13 1.22 -5.66
CA ARG A 256 -8.94 1.03 -6.88
C ARG A 256 -8.96 -0.42 -7.34
N THR A 257 -7.83 -1.14 -7.25
CA THR A 257 -7.82 -2.58 -7.55
C THR A 257 -8.71 -3.34 -6.56
N VAL A 258 -8.64 -3.01 -5.27
CA VAL A 258 -9.56 -3.57 -4.26
C VAL A 258 -11.00 -3.23 -4.60
N ALA A 259 -11.31 -1.98 -4.94
CA ALA A 259 -12.65 -1.58 -5.36
C ALA A 259 -13.11 -2.34 -6.61
N ALA A 260 -12.25 -2.48 -7.62
CA ALA A 260 -12.54 -3.23 -8.83
C ALA A 260 -12.75 -4.73 -8.55
N VAL A 261 -11.98 -5.33 -7.64
CA VAL A 261 -12.21 -6.72 -7.18
C VAL A 261 -13.59 -6.84 -6.54
N LEU A 262 -13.92 -5.95 -5.61
CA LEU A 262 -15.22 -5.97 -4.93
C LEU A 262 -16.37 -5.75 -5.91
N GLU A 263 -16.24 -4.83 -6.86
CA GLU A 263 -17.19 -4.57 -7.93
C GLU A 263 -17.34 -5.80 -8.85
N THR A 264 -16.24 -6.43 -9.24
CA THR A 264 -16.24 -7.66 -10.06
C THR A 264 -16.96 -8.80 -9.35
N LEU A 265 -16.72 -9.00 -8.04
CA LEU A 265 -17.41 -10.00 -7.24
C LEU A 265 -18.91 -9.68 -7.08
N GLN A 266 -19.29 -8.40 -7.05
CA GLN A 266 -20.68 -7.95 -6.95
C GLN A 266 -21.43 -7.97 -8.28
N SER A 267 -20.73 -7.82 -9.41
CA SER A 267 -21.34 -7.74 -10.74
C SER A 267 -22.01 -9.02 -11.23
N GLY A 268 -21.78 -10.17 -10.55
CA GLY A 268 -22.23 -11.47 -10.98
C GLY A 268 -21.41 -12.06 -12.14
N ALA A 269 -20.28 -11.44 -12.51
CA ALA A 269 -19.35 -11.98 -13.50
C ALA A 269 -18.82 -13.36 -13.10
N TRP A 270 -18.72 -13.61 -11.80
CA TRP A 270 -18.38 -14.91 -11.20
C TRP A 270 -19.58 -15.42 -10.41
N PRO A 271 -20.22 -16.51 -10.85
CA PRO A 271 -21.48 -16.98 -10.26
C PRO A 271 -21.33 -17.57 -8.87
N SER A 272 -20.12 -17.93 -8.43
CA SER A 272 -19.90 -18.46 -7.07
C SER A 272 -18.50 -18.17 -6.57
N TRP A 273 -18.41 -17.44 -5.44
CA TRP A 273 -17.14 -17.13 -4.82
C TRP A 273 -17.23 -17.19 -3.28
N LEU A 274 -16.09 -17.47 -2.64
CA LEU A 274 -15.93 -17.53 -1.20
C LEU A 274 -14.70 -16.74 -0.77
N LEU A 275 -14.90 -15.73 0.07
CA LEU A 275 -13.82 -15.01 0.77
C LEU A 275 -13.74 -15.48 2.21
N ILE A 276 -12.55 -15.85 2.67
CA ILE A 276 -12.31 -16.25 4.06
C ILE A 276 -11.39 -15.20 4.70
N PHE A 277 -11.90 -14.52 5.73
CA PHE A 277 -11.13 -13.60 6.56
C PHE A 277 -10.75 -14.31 7.84
N ASP A 278 -9.51 -14.81 7.91
CA ASP A 278 -9.05 -15.57 9.06
C ASP A 278 -8.39 -14.68 10.10
N ASN A 279 -8.75 -14.91 11.38
CA ASN A 279 -8.23 -14.22 12.56
C ASN A 279 -8.49 -12.71 12.59
N ALA A 280 -9.70 -12.27 12.26
CA ALA A 280 -10.08 -10.87 12.29
C ALA A 280 -10.01 -10.29 13.72
N ALA A 281 -9.24 -9.21 13.86
CA ALA A 281 -9.03 -8.55 15.15
C ALA A 281 -10.18 -7.58 15.48
N ASN A 282 -10.62 -6.77 14.49
CA ASN A 282 -11.62 -5.73 14.68
C ASN A 282 -12.63 -5.74 13.50
N PRO A 283 -13.94 -5.81 13.79
CA PRO A 283 -14.98 -5.77 12.76
C PRO A 283 -14.96 -4.51 11.87
N LEU A 284 -14.60 -3.36 12.43
CA LEU A 284 -14.58 -2.08 11.71
C LEU A 284 -13.54 -2.08 10.59
N ASP A 285 -12.46 -2.82 10.77
CA ASP A 285 -11.37 -2.88 9.81
C ASP A 285 -11.75 -3.63 8.52
N LEU A 286 -12.74 -4.52 8.61
CA LEU A 286 -13.21 -5.31 7.47
C LEU A 286 -14.38 -4.70 6.72
N GLN A 287 -15.05 -3.68 7.27
CA GLN A 287 -16.28 -3.12 6.69
C GLN A 287 -16.15 -2.76 5.21
N LYS A 288 -15.06 -2.11 4.83
CA LYS A 288 -14.82 -1.67 3.45
C LYS A 288 -14.38 -2.78 2.49
N TYR A 289 -14.07 -3.96 3.00
CA TYR A 289 -13.58 -5.10 2.22
C TYR A 289 -14.63 -6.20 2.04
N ILE A 290 -15.78 -6.09 2.72
CA ILE A 290 -16.90 -7.01 2.54
C ILE A 290 -17.80 -6.46 1.44
N PRO A 291 -18.06 -7.22 0.34
CA PRO A 291 -18.95 -6.77 -0.72
C PRO A 291 -20.36 -6.44 -0.20
N ALA A 292 -20.87 -5.27 -0.53
CA ALA A 292 -22.14 -4.76 0.01
C ALA A 292 -23.38 -5.48 -0.55
N SER A 293 -23.28 -6.02 -1.76
CA SER A 293 -24.33 -6.79 -2.43
C SER A 293 -23.72 -8.11 -2.90
N GLN A 294 -24.34 -9.25 -2.58
CA GLN A 294 -23.73 -10.57 -2.79
C GLN A 294 -24.76 -11.53 -3.39
N PRO A 295 -25.10 -11.40 -4.67
CA PRO A 295 -26.12 -12.26 -5.27
C PRO A 295 -25.74 -13.75 -5.36
N ALA A 296 -24.43 -14.06 -5.30
CA ALA A 296 -23.92 -15.43 -5.43
C ALA A 296 -22.61 -15.70 -4.69
N GLY A 297 -22.19 -14.79 -3.77
CA GLY A 297 -20.92 -14.91 -3.06
C GLY A 297 -21.10 -15.06 -1.56
N HIS A 298 -20.12 -15.68 -0.91
CA HIS A 298 -20.13 -15.94 0.51
C HIS A 298 -18.86 -15.41 1.18
N VAL A 299 -19.02 -15.00 2.45
CA VAL A 299 -17.91 -14.53 3.28
C VAL A 299 -17.90 -15.34 4.58
N VAL A 300 -16.75 -15.88 4.94
CA VAL A 300 -16.50 -16.53 6.24
C VAL A 300 -15.46 -15.72 7.01
N ILE A 301 -15.72 -15.43 8.27
CA ILE A 301 -14.82 -14.63 9.12
C ILE A 301 -14.53 -15.43 10.39
N THR A 302 -13.28 -15.66 10.72
CA THR A 302 -12.92 -16.19 12.05
C THR A 302 -12.48 -15.08 12.98
N ALA A 303 -13.04 -15.02 14.18
CA ALA A 303 -12.76 -13.94 15.15
C ALA A 303 -12.74 -14.43 16.59
N ARG A 304 -12.18 -13.63 17.50
CA ARG A 304 -12.28 -13.90 18.94
C ARG A 304 -13.59 -13.38 19.54
N GLN A 305 -14.08 -12.25 19.03
CA GLN A 305 -15.26 -11.57 19.56
C GLN A 305 -16.53 -12.08 18.87
N PRO A 306 -17.60 -12.40 19.64
CA PRO A 306 -18.87 -12.86 19.08
C PRO A 306 -19.72 -11.71 18.53
N ASN A 307 -19.52 -10.49 19.00
CA ASN A 307 -20.38 -9.33 18.69
C ASN A 307 -19.86 -8.59 17.48
N TRP A 308 -20.59 -8.74 16.36
CA TRP A 308 -20.32 -8.05 15.11
C TRP A 308 -21.39 -6.99 14.85
N PRO A 309 -21.04 -5.84 14.27
CA PRO A 309 -21.98 -4.78 13.98
C PRO A 309 -23.12 -5.24 13.06
N SER A 310 -24.35 -4.82 13.36
CA SER A 310 -25.55 -5.22 12.62
C SER A 310 -25.53 -4.85 11.12
N TYR A 311 -24.76 -3.85 10.72
CA TYR A 311 -24.62 -3.45 9.33
C TYR A 311 -23.88 -4.49 8.46
N ILE A 312 -23.07 -5.39 9.07
CA ILE A 312 -22.40 -6.49 8.35
C ILE A 312 -23.40 -7.62 8.03
N ARG A 313 -24.55 -7.65 8.67
CA ARG A 313 -25.57 -8.72 8.52
C ARG A 313 -24.97 -10.12 8.61
N ALA A 314 -24.05 -10.31 9.56
CA ALA A 314 -23.40 -11.57 9.78
C ALA A 314 -24.22 -12.47 10.71
N ASP A 315 -24.29 -13.76 10.41
CA ASP A 315 -24.67 -14.76 11.40
C ASP A 315 -23.44 -15.24 12.15
N ASN A 316 -23.54 -15.45 13.46
CA ASN A 316 -22.44 -15.85 14.30
C ASN A 316 -22.62 -17.28 14.79
N ILE A 317 -21.59 -18.11 14.58
CA ILE A 317 -21.47 -19.41 15.21
C ILE A 317 -20.36 -19.30 16.27
N GLU A 318 -20.77 -19.32 17.53
CA GLU A 318 -19.81 -19.44 18.62
C GLU A 318 -19.38 -20.91 18.74
N VAL A 319 -18.08 -21.17 18.58
CA VAL A 319 -17.52 -22.52 18.62
C VAL A 319 -17.29 -22.93 20.08
N PRO A 320 -18.05 -23.89 20.63
CA PRO A 320 -17.85 -24.36 22.00
C PRO A 320 -16.61 -25.27 22.11
N PRO A 321 -16.15 -25.64 23.30
CA PRO A 321 -15.27 -26.80 23.49
C PRO A 321 -15.84 -28.07 22.85
N PHE A 322 -15.04 -29.08 22.62
CA PHE A 322 -15.55 -30.37 22.16
C PHE A 322 -16.63 -30.88 23.12
N THR A 323 -17.63 -31.51 22.55
CA THR A 323 -18.54 -32.33 23.34
C THR A 323 -17.82 -33.54 23.91
N ASP A 324 -18.40 -34.20 24.93
CA ASP A 324 -17.87 -35.45 25.49
C ASP A 324 -17.69 -36.51 24.40
N ALA A 325 -18.68 -36.66 23.51
CA ALA A 325 -18.64 -37.59 22.36
C ALA A 325 -17.51 -37.28 21.37
N GLU A 326 -17.31 -36.00 21.02
CA GLU A 326 -16.25 -35.57 20.12
C GLU A 326 -14.86 -35.80 20.71
N SER A 327 -14.66 -35.45 21.97
CA SER A 327 -13.40 -35.68 22.70
C SER A 327 -13.06 -37.18 22.76
N ILE A 328 -14.05 -38.03 23.12
CA ILE A 328 -13.87 -39.50 23.17
C ILE A 328 -13.55 -40.03 21.77
N SER A 329 -14.30 -39.61 20.74
CA SER A 329 -14.07 -40.04 19.36
C SER A 329 -12.68 -39.66 18.87
N PHE A 330 -12.23 -38.41 19.15
CA PHE A 330 -10.88 -37.96 18.81
C PHE A 330 -9.82 -38.81 19.49
N LEU A 331 -9.90 -39.00 20.82
CA LEU A 331 -8.95 -39.78 21.62
C LEU A 331 -8.90 -41.26 21.17
N ARG A 332 -10.06 -41.87 20.90
CA ARG A 332 -10.11 -43.28 20.44
C ARG A 332 -9.51 -43.46 19.06
N ARG A 333 -9.59 -42.48 18.19
CA ARG A 333 -9.00 -42.54 16.84
C ARG A 333 -7.49 -42.29 16.87
N THR A 334 -7.01 -41.40 17.71
CA THR A 334 -5.61 -40.95 17.74
C THR A 334 -4.72 -41.73 18.70
N VAL A 335 -5.28 -42.27 19.80
CA VAL A 335 -4.53 -43.01 20.82
C VAL A 335 -4.72 -44.52 20.65
N PRO A 336 -3.71 -45.29 20.22
CA PRO A 336 -3.86 -46.72 19.91
C PRO A 336 -4.43 -47.55 21.06
N ARG A 337 -4.10 -47.23 22.33
CA ARG A 337 -4.60 -47.94 23.53
C ARG A 337 -6.09 -47.71 23.81
N LEU A 338 -6.62 -46.59 23.33
CA LEU A 338 -8.04 -46.23 23.50
C LEU A 338 -8.87 -46.64 22.26
N ALA A 339 -8.21 -47.07 21.18
CA ALA A 339 -8.85 -47.46 19.95
C ALA A 339 -9.84 -48.63 20.12
N GLU A 340 -10.85 -48.68 19.23
CA GLU A 340 -11.75 -49.78 19.12
C GLU A 340 -10.97 -51.05 18.71
N GLY A 341 -10.95 -52.07 19.52
CA GLY A 341 -10.27 -53.35 19.23
C GLY A 341 -11.26 -54.35 18.70
N GLY A 342 -11.06 -54.92 17.48
CA GLY A 342 -11.80 -56.08 17.02
C GLY A 342 -11.54 -57.27 17.96
N GLY A 343 -12.54 -57.64 18.78
CA GLY A 343 -12.42 -58.76 19.74
C GLY A 343 -12.33 -58.36 21.22
N CYS A 344 -12.42 -57.08 21.57
CA CYS A 344 -12.47 -56.60 22.96
C CYS A 344 -13.79 -56.97 23.65
N SER A 345 -13.71 -57.32 24.94
CA SER A 345 -14.94 -57.53 25.75
C SER A 345 -15.68 -56.15 25.92
N ILE A 346 -17.01 -56.20 26.05
CA ILE A 346 -17.84 -54.99 26.29
C ILE A 346 -17.35 -54.23 27.53
N THR A 347 -16.85 -54.91 28.55
CA THR A 347 -16.31 -54.32 29.78
C THR A 347 -14.99 -53.58 29.58
N GLU A 348 -14.16 -54.07 28.66
CA GLU A 348 -12.88 -53.44 28.34
C GLU A 348 -13.08 -52.19 27.44
N ASP A 349 -14.01 -52.22 26.52
CA ASP A 349 -14.37 -51.06 25.71
C ASP A 349 -15.02 -49.94 26.57
N ALA A 350 -15.92 -50.31 27.49
CA ALA A 350 -16.49 -49.38 28.45
C ALA A 350 -15.41 -48.71 29.34
N ARG A 351 -14.36 -49.46 29.73
CA ARG A 351 -13.23 -48.89 30.46
C ARG A 351 -12.44 -47.88 29.64
N ARG A 352 -12.12 -48.19 28.40
CA ARG A 352 -11.42 -47.28 27.47
C ARG A 352 -12.20 -45.98 27.24
N VAL A 353 -13.52 -46.08 27.03
CA VAL A 353 -14.41 -44.91 26.95
C VAL A 353 -14.37 -44.09 28.25
N SER A 354 -14.39 -44.73 29.42
CA SER A 354 -14.31 -44.05 30.70
C SER A 354 -12.95 -43.36 30.91
N GLU A 355 -11.86 -43.99 30.49
CA GLU A 355 -10.52 -43.40 30.55
C GLU A 355 -10.42 -42.20 29.62
N ALA A 356 -10.90 -42.29 28.39
CA ALA A 356 -10.95 -41.17 27.41
C ALA A 356 -11.79 -40.00 27.95
N ARG A 357 -12.96 -40.30 28.53
CA ARG A 357 -13.84 -39.29 29.14
C ARG A 357 -13.15 -38.57 30.28
N ARG A 358 -12.52 -39.31 31.21
CA ARG A 358 -11.79 -38.75 32.36
C ARG A 358 -10.68 -37.80 31.88
N LEU A 359 -9.90 -38.22 30.89
CA LEU A 359 -8.84 -37.39 30.27
C LEU A 359 -9.43 -36.09 29.67
N ALA A 360 -10.45 -36.22 28.84
CA ALA A 360 -11.08 -35.08 28.17
C ALA A 360 -11.67 -34.08 29.17
N THR A 361 -12.35 -34.57 30.21
CA THR A 361 -12.92 -33.74 31.28
C THR A 361 -11.84 -32.98 32.05
N THR A 362 -10.73 -33.63 32.37
CA THR A 362 -9.58 -32.97 33.03
C THR A 362 -8.97 -31.88 32.16
N LEU A 363 -8.98 -32.06 30.84
CA LEU A 363 -8.46 -31.10 29.86
C LEU A 363 -9.50 -30.04 29.46
N GLY A 364 -10.69 -30.02 30.09
CA GLY A 364 -11.75 -29.06 29.81
C GLY A 364 -12.30 -29.14 28.36
N HIS A 365 -12.18 -30.33 27.76
CA HIS A 365 -12.60 -30.59 26.36
C HIS A 365 -12.02 -29.59 25.33
N LEU A 366 -10.89 -28.93 25.66
CA LEU A 366 -10.22 -28.00 24.75
C LEU A 366 -9.51 -28.77 23.63
N PRO A 367 -9.85 -28.54 22.33
CA PRO A 367 -9.31 -29.31 21.22
C PRO A 367 -7.78 -29.38 21.21
N ILE A 368 -7.11 -28.26 21.39
CA ILE A 368 -5.63 -28.18 21.39
C ILE A 368 -5.01 -28.97 22.55
N ALA A 369 -5.63 -28.96 23.73
CA ALA A 369 -5.14 -29.72 24.90
C ALA A 369 -5.39 -31.22 24.72
N VAL A 370 -6.55 -31.58 24.16
CA VAL A 370 -6.88 -32.99 23.85
C VAL A 370 -5.94 -33.55 22.77
N GLU A 371 -5.62 -32.75 21.75
CA GLU A 371 -4.68 -33.10 20.68
C GLU A 371 -3.27 -33.36 21.22
N HIS A 372 -2.74 -32.45 22.05
CA HIS A 372 -1.42 -32.63 22.70
C HIS A 372 -1.36 -33.87 23.57
N ALA A 373 -2.39 -34.09 24.39
CA ALA A 373 -2.45 -35.28 25.24
C ALA A 373 -2.54 -36.56 24.42
N ALA A 374 -3.32 -36.55 23.35
CA ALA A 374 -3.43 -37.70 22.46
C ALA A 374 -2.10 -38.03 21.79
N ALA A 375 -1.41 -37.00 21.25
CA ALA A 375 -0.10 -37.15 20.63
C ALA A 375 0.94 -37.72 21.64
N TYR A 376 0.94 -37.22 22.86
CA TYR A 376 1.80 -37.72 23.92
C TYR A 376 1.54 -39.20 24.25
N LEU A 377 0.25 -39.58 24.45
CA LEU A 377 -0.14 -40.95 24.76
C LEU A 377 0.13 -41.91 23.57
N ALA A 378 -0.04 -41.44 22.35
CA ALA A 378 0.27 -42.23 21.15
C ALA A 378 1.78 -42.50 21.03
N GLU A 379 2.62 -41.51 21.30
CA GLU A 379 4.09 -41.63 21.21
C GLU A 379 4.67 -42.45 22.35
N THR A 380 4.17 -42.29 23.61
CA THR A 380 4.73 -42.95 24.78
C THR A 380 4.13 -44.32 25.06
N GLY A 381 2.92 -44.60 24.62
CA GLY A 381 2.16 -45.79 24.96
C GLY A 381 1.79 -45.86 26.44
N GLN A 382 1.91 -44.78 27.24
CA GLN A 382 1.51 -44.73 28.66
C GLN A 382 0.00 -44.90 28.84
N SER A 383 -0.42 -45.24 30.06
CA SER A 383 -1.84 -45.26 30.43
C SER A 383 -2.35 -43.84 30.68
N VAL A 384 -3.66 -43.64 30.51
CA VAL A 384 -4.33 -42.39 30.86
C VAL A 384 -4.12 -42.02 32.33
N GLU A 385 -4.08 -43.02 33.20
CA GLU A 385 -3.90 -42.82 34.64
C GLU A 385 -2.51 -42.29 35.00
N GLU A 386 -1.45 -42.86 34.39
CA GLU A 386 -0.07 -42.37 34.53
C GLU A 386 0.08 -40.93 33.95
N TYR A 387 -0.59 -40.68 32.83
CA TYR A 387 -0.60 -39.34 32.24
C TYR A 387 -1.25 -38.31 33.16
N LEU A 388 -2.44 -38.61 33.68
CA LEU A 388 -3.18 -37.70 34.57
C LEU A 388 -2.46 -37.47 35.91
N ALA A 389 -1.79 -38.47 36.47
CA ALA A 389 -0.98 -38.30 37.67
C ALA A 389 0.16 -37.29 37.45
N ARG A 390 0.94 -37.45 36.37
CA ARG A 390 2.00 -36.50 35.98
C ARG A 390 1.45 -35.10 35.56
N PHE A 391 0.31 -35.09 34.89
CA PHE A 391 -0.35 -33.84 34.50
C PHE A 391 -0.73 -33.02 35.74
N THR A 392 -1.30 -33.68 36.78
CA THR A 392 -1.69 -33.01 38.03
C THR A 392 -0.48 -32.47 38.77
N GLU A 393 0.62 -33.24 38.83
CA GLU A 393 1.88 -32.83 39.47
C GLU A 393 2.50 -31.61 38.77
N ASN A 394 2.60 -31.63 37.43
CA ASN A 394 3.13 -30.52 36.63
C ASN A 394 2.20 -29.29 36.61
N ALA A 395 0.87 -29.48 36.60
CA ALA A 395 -0.09 -28.40 36.63
C ALA A 395 -0.03 -27.61 37.94
N HIS A 396 0.15 -28.29 39.08
CA HIS A 396 0.33 -27.63 40.38
C HIS A 396 1.59 -26.76 40.42
N GLN A 397 2.69 -27.23 39.84
CA GLN A 397 3.94 -26.48 39.76
C GLN A 397 3.80 -25.25 38.84
N LEU A 398 3.14 -25.40 37.71
CA LEU A 398 2.93 -24.33 36.74
C LEU A 398 1.92 -23.27 37.22
N LEU A 399 0.88 -23.66 37.96
CA LEU A 399 -0.10 -22.73 38.51
C LEU A 399 0.45 -21.87 39.66
N SER A 400 1.44 -22.37 40.39
CA SER A 400 2.11 -21.62 41.45
C SER A 400 3.09 -20.55 40.94
N GLU A 401 3.46 -20.62 39.64
CA GLU A 401 4.48 -19.78 38.99
C GLU A 401 3.90 -18.81 37.95
N GLN A 402 2.58 -18.83 37.68
CA GLN A 402 1.98 -17.94 36.67
C GLN A 402 1.78 -16.50 37.19
N PRO A 403 2.13 -15.49 36.40
CA PRO A 403 1.68 -14.11 36.64
C PRO A 403 0.15 -14.04 36.54
N THR A 404 -0.48 -13.22 37.38
CA THR A 404 -1.93 -13.01 37.48
C THR A 404 -2.63 -12.50 36.22
N ASP A 405 -1.90 -12.22 35.14
CA ASP A 405 -2.40 -11.58 33.89
C ASP A 405 -2.35 -12.51 32.67
N SER A 406 -2.17 -13.83 32.82
CA SER A 406 -2.11 -14.70 31.63
C SER A 406 -3.50 -15.22 31.25
N ASP A 407 -4.00 -14.81 30.07
CA ASP A 407 -5.21 -15.31 29.39
C ASP A 407 -5.11 -16.79 28.93
N LEU A 408 -4.15 -17.58 29.46
CA LEU A 408 -3.84 -18.90 28.96
C LEU A 408 -4.62 -19.98 29.74
N PRO A 409 -5.32 -20.90 29.03
CA PRO A 409 -5.98 -22.02 29.68
C PRO A 409 -4.97 -22.97 30.36
N ALA A 410 -5.07 -23.18 31.66
CA ALA A 410 -4.22 -24.08 32.43
C ALA A 410 -4.01 -25.48 31.82
N PRO A 411 -5.04 -26.12 31.20
CA PRO A 411 -4.85 -27.42 30.54
C PRO A 411 -3.82 -27.43 29.41
N VAL A 412 -3.69 -26.34 28.66
CA VAL A 412 -2.74 -26.25 27.53
C VAL A 412 -1.31 -26.18 28.02
N SER A 413 -1.06 -25.44 29.10
CA SER A 413 0.27 -25.33 29.71
C SER A 413 0.73 -26.68 30.29
N GLY A 414 -0.17 -27.44 30.93
CA GLY A 414 0.12 -28.76 31.49
C GLY A 414 0.42 -29.83 30.44
N THR A 415 -0.38 -29.91 29.38
CA THR A 415 -0.17 -30.86 28.27
C THR A 415 1.12 -30.57 27.51
N TRP A 416 1.43 -29.32 27.31
CA TRP A 416 2.67 -28.89 26.70
C TRP A 416 3.90 -29.32 27.55
N ALA A 417 3.88 -29.05 28.84
CA ALA A 417 4.96 -29.44 29.75
C ALA A 417 5.24 -30.93 29.67
N MET A 418 4.22 -31.74 29.60
CA MET A 418 4.36 -33.22 29.45
C MET A 418 5.04 -33.57 28.11
N SER A 419 4.57 -33.01 27.00
CA SER A 419 5.13 -33.28 25.67
C SER A 419 6.59 -32.82 25.54
N SER A 420 6.96 -31.71 26.21
CA SER A 420 8.33 -31.18 26.18
C SER A 420 9.36 -32.13 26.81
N THR A 421 8.97 -33.03 27.71
CA THR A 421 9.89 -34.02 28.32
C THR A 421 10.34 -35.10 27.35
N LEU A 422 9.65 -35.26 26.22
CA LEU A 422 9.95 -36.28 25.22
C LEU A 422 10.85 -35.75 24.09
N LEU A 423 11.07 -34.43 24.04
CA LEU A 423 11.82 -33.81 22.98
C LEU A 423 13.32 -34.13 23.09
N THR A 424 13.93 -34.45 21.95
CA THR A 424 15.39 -34.42 21.82
C THR A 424 15.93 -32.99 22.00
N GLU A 425 17.19 -32.84 22.33
CA GLU A 425 17.82 -31.53 22.48
C GLU A 425 17.64 -30.68 21.23
N ASP A 426 17.82 -31.27 20.03
CA ASP A 426 17.58 -30.62 18.76
C ASP A 426 16.14 -30.13 18.59
N ALA A 427 15.16 -30.94 18.97
CA ALA A 427 13.75 -30.56 18.88
C ALA A 427 13.39 -29.45 19.88
N VAL A 428 14.00 -29.48 21.10
CA VAL A 428 13.87 -28.37 22.07
C VAL A 428 14.44 -27.09 21.51
N HIS A 429 15.61 -27.13 20.87
CA HIS A 429 16.23 -25.97 20.25
C HIS A 429 15.36 -25.40 19.14
N LEU A 430 14.89 -26.23 18.21
CA LEU A 430 14.03 -25.80 17.12
C LEU A 430 12.71 -25.21 17.62
N PHE A 431 12.09 -25.87 18.58
CA PHE A 431 10.82 -25.43 19.16
C PHE A 431 10.92 -24.08 19.89
N ASN A 432 11.94 -23.96 20.73
CA ASN A 432 12.19 -22.71 21.44
C ASN A 432 12.49 -21.57 20.45
N LEU A 433 13.33 -21.81 19.45
CA LEU A 433 13.64 -20.82 18.43
C LEU A 433 12.38 -20.38 17.66
N CYS A 434 11.58 -21.33 17.14
CA CYS A 434 10.34 -21.02 16.42
C CYS A 434 9.33 -20.24 17.28
N SER A 435 9.40 -20.38 18.61
CA SER A 435 8.54 -19.63 19.51
C SER A 435 8.86 -18.14 19.55
N PHE A 436 10.05 -17.70 19.09
CA PHE A 436 10.46 -16.29 19.02
C PHE A 436 10.23 -15.65 17.65
N PHE A 437 9.71 -16.38 16.68
CA PHE A 437 9.17 -15.81 15.45
C PHE A 437 7.72 -15.36 15.66
N SER A 438 7.17 -14.62 14.69
CA SER A 438 5.74 -14.31 14.71
C SER A 438 4.91 -15.60 14.60
N PRO A 439 3.60 -15.56 14.90
CA PRO A 439 2.73 -16.73 14.74
C PRO A 439 2.50 -17.17 13.29
N GLU A 440 3.21 -16.60 12.35
CA GLU A 440 3.17 -16.93 10.94
C GLU A 440 3.97 -18.20 10.63
N PRO A 441 3.64 -18.95 9.54
CA PRO A 441 4.47 -20.05 9.11
C PRO A 441 5.89 -19.61 8.77
N ILE A 442 6.87 -20.25 9.36
CA ILE A 442 8.28 -19.95 9.22
C ILE A 442 8.83 -20.80 8.08
N ALA A 443 9.41 -20.18 7.06
CA ALA A 443 10.08 -20.90 5.99
C ALA A 443 11.39 -21.54 6.52
N ALA A 444 11.59 -22.82 6.22
CA ALA A 444 12.83 -23.51 6.62
C ALA A 444 14.08 -22.80 6.08
N ALA A 445 13.98 -22.13 4.93
CA ALA A 445 15.06 -21.34 4.35
C ALA A 445 15.50 -20.15 5.23
N LEU A 446 14.60 -19.57 6.06
CA LEU A 446 14.96 -18.54 7.03
C LEU A 446 15.79 -19.11 8.19
N LEU A 447 15.57 -20.38 8.55
CA LEU A 447 16.20 -21.04 9.68
C LEU A 447 17.50 -21.76 9.29
N LEU A 448 17.57 -22.36 8.09
CA LEU A 448 18.70 -23.15 7.58
C LEU A 448 19.77 -22.27 6.88
N GLN A 449 20.00 -21.09 7.34
CA GLN A 449 21.07 -20.25 6.78
C GLN A 449 22.44 -20.60 7.38
N PRO A 450 23.57 -20.27 6.69
CA PRO A 450 24.90 -20.49 7.23
C PRO A 450 25.04 -19.79 8.57
N ALA A 451 25.03 -20.57 9.64
CA ALA A 451 24.89 -20.08 11.01
C ALA A 451 26.21 -19.53 11.61
N ALA A 452 27.19 -19.13 10.79
CA ALA A 452 28.50 -18.67 11.25
C ALA A 452 28.46 -17.52 12.27
N ASN A 453 27.32 -16.83 12.39
CA ASN A 453 27.12 -15.68 13.28
C ASN A 453 25.94 -15.83 14.25
N VAL A 454 25.25 -16.99 14.31
CA VAL A 454 24.10 -17.18 15.21
C VAL A 454 24.60 -17.34 16.64
N LYS A 455 24.50 -16.28 17.42
CA LYS A 455 24.71 -16.30 18.86
C LYS A 455 23.46 -16.85 19.53
N GLY A 456 23.44 -18.14 19.87
CA GLY A 456 22.35 -18.82 20.52
C GLY A 456 22.83 -19.77 21.59
N PRO A 457 21.93 -20.56 22.22
CA PRO A 457 22.31 -21.60 23.11
C PRO A 457 23.24 -22.64 22.46
N PRO A 458 24.13 -23.31 23.23
CA PRO A 458 24.98 -24.38 22.69
C PRO A 458 24.16 -25.44 21.97
N GLY A 459 24.62 -25.92 20.82
CA GLY A 459 23.91 -26.90 19.98
C GLY A 459 22.98 -26.31 18.92
N LEU A 460 22.46 -25.07 19.08
CA LEU A 460 21.54 -24.45 18.12
C LEU A 460 22.20 -24.22 16.76
N ALA A 461 23.42 -23.68 16.73
CA ALA A 461 24.14 -23.42 15.47
C ALA A 461 24.41 -24.73 14.70
N GLU A 462 24.73 -25.81 15.39
CA GLU A 462 24.94 -27.14 14.80
C GLU A 462 23.64 -27.72 14.22
N LEU A 463 22.51 -27.53 14.89
CA LEU A 463 21.19 -27.91 14.39
C LEU A 463 20.87 -27.19 13.09
N LEU A 464 21.03 -25.87 13.06
CA LEU A 464 20.68 -25.03 11.92
C LEU A 464 21.62 -25.21 10.71
N SER A 465 22.85 -25.71 10.93
CA SER A 465 23.79 -26.05 9.87
C SER A 465 23.57 -27.44 9.25
N SER A 466 22.72 -28.28 9.86
CA SER A 466 22.46 -29.66 9.42
C SER A 466 21.01 -29.86 8.98
N PRO A 467 20.71 -29.88 7.67
CA PRO A 467 19.35 -30.16 7.19
C PRO A 467 18.75 -31.48 7.68
N GLN A 468 19.59 -32.48 7.97
CA GLN A 468 19.13 -33.78 8.47
C GLN A 468 18.68 -33.70 9.92
N ARG A 469 19.46 -33.07 10.81
CA ARG A 469 19.09 -32.84 12.22
C ARG A 469 17.84 -31.96 12.31
N PHE A 470 17.78 -30.90 11.53
CA PHE A 470 16.66 -29.99 11.42
C PHE A 470 15.35 -30.74 11.05
N ARG A 471 15.38 -31.57 10.00
CA ARG A 471 14.21 -32.36 9.58
C ARG A 471 13.79 -33.37 10.66
N ALA A 472 14.73 -34.04 11.32
CA ALA A 472 14.43 -34.97 12.38
C ALA A 472 13.74 -34.27 13.58
N ALA A 473 14.24 -33.08 13.96
CA ALA A 473 13.64 -32.25 15.00
C ALA A 473 12.22 -31.77 14.59
N ALA A 474 12.05 -31.30 13.37
CA ALA A 474 10.75 -30.87 12.85
C ALA A 474 9.71 -32.00 12.82
N ILE A 475 10.11 -33.21 12.39
CA ILE A 475 9.25 -34.39 12.41
C ILE A 475 8.83 -34.73 13.84
N GLN A 476 9.75 -34.66 14.83
CA GLN A 476 9.43 -34.94 16.20
C GLN A 476 8.42 -33.93 16.77
N LEU A 477 8.60 -32.63 16.48
CA LEU A 477 7.64 -31.59 16.88
C LEU A 477 6.25 -31.84 16.25
N HIS A 478 6.21 -32.28 15.01
CA HIS A 478 4.97 -32.60 14.33
C HIS A 478 4.26 -33.78 14.96
N ARG A 479 4.98 -34.89 15.30
CA ARG A 479 4.42 -36.08 15.96
C ARG A 479 3.80 -35.78 17.32
N LEU A 480 4.38 -34.81 18.04
CA LEU A 480 3.87 -34.39 19.36
C LEU A 480 2.84 -33.26 19.25
N SER A 481 2.38 -32.92 18.05
CA SER A 481 1.44 -31.83 17.77
C SER A 481 1.88 -30.45 18.31
N LEU A 482 3.18 -30.27 18.55
CA LEU A 482 3.76 -29.01 19.03
C LEU A 482 4.01 -28.01 17.90
N ALA A 483 4.23 -28.52 16.69
CA ALA A 483 4.33 -27.74 15.47
C ALA A 483 3.64 -28.44 14.31
N ARG A 484 3.05 -27.69 13.40
CA ARG A 484 2.58 -28.20 12.13
C ARG A 484 3.68 -28.01 11.07
N VAL A 485 4.05 -29.08 10.37
CA VAL A 485 5.10 -29.07 9.35
C VAL A 485 4.45 -29.37 8.00
N ASP A 486 4.52 -28.41 7.06
CA ASP A 486 4.14 -28.60 5.67
C ASP A 486 5.40 -28.97 4.87
N GLY A 487 5.64 -30.25 4.66
CA GLY A 487 6.82 -30.73 3.93
C GLY A 487 6.80 -30.44 2.44
N ALA A 488 5.64 -30.10 1.84
CA ALA A 488 5.56 -29.71 0.44
C ALA A 488 5.98 -28.26 0.20
N ARG A 489 5.81 -27.40 1.23
CA ARG A 489 6.15 -25.99 1.19
C ARG A 489 7.37 -25.63 2.03
N ASP A 490 7.98 -26.58 2.71
CA ASP A 490 9.08 -26.35 3.67
C ASP A 490 8.74 -25.30 4.75
N LEU A 491 7.52 -25.38 5.32
CA LEU A 491 7.03 -24.44 6.32
C LEU A 491 6.85 -25.11 7.67
N ILE A 492 7.20 -24.42 8.76
CA ILE A 492 6.94 -24.81 10.14
C ILE A 492 6.03 -23.77 10.78
N HIS A 493 4.94 -24.22 11.36
CA HIS A 493 3.99 -23.35 12.06
C HIS A 493 3.81 -23.81 13.51
N VAL A 494 4.10 -22.92 14.45
CA VAL A 494 3.85 -23.12 15.90
C VAL A 494 2.69 -22.24 16.31
N HIS A 495 1.68 -22.84 16.94
CA HIS A 495 0.49 -22.10 17.34
C HIS A 495 0.83 -21.04 18.39
N ARG A 496 0.27 -19.80 18.24
CA ARG A 496 0.57 -18.64 19.10
C ARG A 496 0.41 -18.89 20.60
N VAL A 497 -0.60 -19.70 21.01
CA VAL A 497 -0.78 -20.07 22.42
C VAL A 497 0.42 -20.87 22.92
N VAL A 498 0.91 -21.81 22.11
CA VAL A 498 2.07 -22.64 22.43
C VAL A 498 3.35 -21.80 22.48
N GLN A 499 3.53 -20.86 21.53
CA GLN A 499 4.64 -19.89 21.57
C GLN A 499 4.61 -19.05 22.86
N ALA A 500 3.44 -18.57 23.28
CA ALA A 500 3.29 -17.75 24.49
C ALA A 500 3.66 -18.55 25.75
N VAL A 501 3.19 -19.79 25.86
CA VAL A 501 3.55 -20.70 26.98
C VAL A 501 5.06 -20.93 27.02
N THR A 502 5.69 -21.21 25.86
CA THR A 502 7.13 -21.47 25.76
C THR A 502 7.93 -20.25 26.17
N LYS A 503 7.57 -19.07 25.63
CA LYS A 503 8.22 -17.79 25.98
C LYS A 503 8.05 -17.47 27.48
N GLY A 504 6.86 -17.66 28.04
CA GLY A 504 6.57 -17.43 29.45
C GLY A 504 7.45 -18.29 30.36
N ARG A 505 7.53 -19.59 30.08
CA ARG A 505 8.38 -20.51 30.83
C ARG A 505 9.86 -20.18 30.76
N LEU A 506 10.39 -19.94 29.54
CA LEU A 506 11.80 -19.58 29.38
C LEU A 506 12.14 -18.27 30.12
N ARG A 507 11.20 -17.34 30.19
CA ARG A 507 11.38 -16.08 30.93
C ARG A 507 11.46 -16.27 32.44
N ILE A 508 10.70 -17.23 33.00
CA ILE A 508 10.69 -17.52 34.41
C ILE A 508 11.87 -18.41 34.79
N ASP A 509 12.04 -19.55 34.11
CA ASP A 509 12.99 -20.58 34.50
C ASP A 509 14.42 -20.28 34.11
N ARG A 510 14.64 -19.63 32.94
CA ARG A 510 15.95 -19.48 32.31
C ARG A 510 16.02 -18.18 31.48
N ILE A 511 16.04 -17.03 32.15
CA ILE A 511 16.02 -15.72 31.51
C ILE A 511 17.18 -15.51 30.51
N GLU A 512 18.38 -16.01 30.79
CA GLU A 512 19.50 -15.93 29.85
C GLU A 512 19.25 -16.73 28.58
N THR A 513 18.63 -17.90 28.69
CA THR A 513 18.23 -18.74 27.56
C THR A 513 17.13 -18.07 26.74
N PHE A 514 16.19 -17.40 27.40
CA PHE A 514 15.17 -16.58 26.76
C PHE A 514 15.79 -15.48 25.85
N HIS A 515 16.74 -14.72 26.41
CA HIS A 515 17.45 -13.69 25.64
C HIS A 515 18.30 -14.28 24.51
N ALA A 516 18.92 -15.45 24.72
CA ALA A 516 19.72 -16.12 23.71
C ALA A 516 18.88 -16.56 22.49
N TYR A 517 17.68 -17.14 22.68
CA TYR A 517 16.80 -17.50 21.57
C TYR A 517 16.19 -16.27 20.88
N ARG A 518 15.87 -15.22 21.64
CA ARG A 518 15.42 -13.97 21.09
C ARG A 518 16.46 -13.38 20.14
N ALA A 519 17.72 -13.29 20.63
CA ALA A 519 18.83 -12.79 19.82
C ALA A 519 19.14 -13.66 18.59
N ALA A 520 18.97 -15.00 18.73
CA ALA A 520 19.11 -15.93 17.61
C ALA A 520 18.05 -15.69 16.53
N ALA A 521 16.78 -15.52 16.90
CA ALA A 521 15.70 -15.21 15.95
C ALA A 521 15.95 -13.87 15.24
N ASP A 522 16.35 -12.83 15.96
CA ASP A 522 16.69 -11.52 15.41
C ASP A 522 17.88 -11.64 14.41
N THR A 523 18.89 -12.45 14.75
CA THR A 523 20.07 -12.67 13.89
C THR A 523 19.71 -13.44 12.62
N LEU A 524 18.83 -14.44 12.71
CA LEU A 524 18.40 -15.21 11.54
C LEU A 524 17.57 -14.36 10.57
N LEU A 525 16.65 -13.55 11.09
CA LEU A 525 15.94 -12.58 10.24
C LEU A 525 16.89 -11.57 9.60
N ALA A 526 17.82 -11.02 10.38
CA ALA A 526 18.83 -10.10 9.83
C ALA A 526 19.68 -10.74 8.74
N SER A 527 20.08 -12.02 8.94
CA SER A 527 20.90 -12.76 7.97
C SER A 527 20.15 -13.12 6.69
N SER A 528 18.81 -13.04 6.70
CA SER A 528 18.00 -13.23 5.49
C SER A 528 18.00 -12.02 4.55
N ASN A 529 18.55 -10.87 5.00
CA ASN A 529 18.60 -9.67 4.18
C ASN A 529 19.46 -9.90 2.91
N PRO A 530 18.88 -9.79 1.70
CA PRO A 530 19.64 -9.89 0.45
C PRO A 530 20.64 -8.72 0.25
N GLY A 531 20.46 -7.60 0.99
CA GLY A 531 21.35 -6.45 0.98
C GLY A 531 21.17 -5.49 -0.20
N ASN A 532 20.26 -5.77 -1.12
CA ASN A 532 19.92 -4.84 -2.20
C ASN A 532 18.41 -4.86 -2.49
N PRO A 533 17.65 -3.93 -1.87
CA PRO A 533 16.19 -3.84 -2.06
C PRO A 533 15.78 -3.33 -3.45
N ASP A 534 16.71 -2.77 -4.24
CA ASP A 534 16.44 -2.28 -5.59
C ASP A 534 16.37 -3.43 -6.63
N GLN A 535 16.86 -4.64 -6.30
CA GLN A 535 16.84 -5.80 -7.21
C GLN A 535 15.57 -6.66 -7.05
N GLY A 536 14.73 -6.74 -8.07
CA GLY A 536 13.50 -7.54 -8.10
C GLY A 536 13.69 -9.06 -7.90
N SER A 537 14.89 -9.60 -8.16
CA SER A 537 15.21 -11.03 -7.93
C SER A 537 15.18 -11.44 -6.44
N SER A 538 15.26 -10.48 -5.53
CA SER A 538 15.25 -10.68 -4.07
C SER A 538 13.86 -10.61 -3.43
N ASP A 539 12.83 -10.36 -4.19
CA ASP A 539 11.48 -10.07 -3.74
C ASP A 539 10.87 -11.12 -2.83
N GLN A 540 11.03 -12.40 -3.18
CA GLN A 540 10.46 -13.50 -2.39
C GLN A 540 11.06 -13.59 -0.97
N VAL A 541 12.34 -13.29 -0.82
CA VAL A 541 13.01 -13.34 0.50
C VAL A 541 12.53 -12.18 1.37
N TYR A 542 12.41 -10.98 0.79
CA TYR A 542 11.85 -9.83 1.49
C TYR A 542 10.41 -10.07 1.93
N ASP A 543 9.56 -10.67 1.08
CA ASP A 543 8.17 -10.98 1.43
C ASP A 543 8.08 -11.97 2.61
N LEU A 544 8.97 -12.99 2.65
CA LEU A 544 9.02 -13.94 3.75
C LEU A 544 9.46 -13.30 5.07
N SER A 545 10.40 -12.36 5.05
CA SER A 545 10.85 -11.68 6.27
C SER A 545 9.86 -10.62 6.74
N LEU A 546 9.25 -9.86 5.81
CA LEU A 546 8.28 -8.81 6.12
C LEU A 546 7.09 -9.33 6.94
N GLN A 547 6.56 -10.50 6.60
CA GLN A 547 5.43 -11.10 7.33
C GLN A 547 5.73 -11.31 8.83
N HIS A 548 7.00 -11.54 9.19
CA HIS A 548 7.39 -11.69 10.60
C HIS A 548 7.61 -10.33 11.28
N LEU A 549 8.15 -9.35 10.54
CA LEU A 549 8.45 -8.02 11.06
C LEU A 549 7.16 -7.23 11.37
N GLU A 550 6.15 -7.31 10.49
CA GLU A 550 4.86 -6.64 10.68
C GLU A 550 3.97 -7.27 11.74
N SER A 551 4.11 -8.57 11.97
CA SER A 551 3.21 -9.33 12.87
C SER A 551 3.61 -9.27 14.34
N ASP A 552 4.79 -8.78 14.67
CA ASP A 552 5.29 -8.72 16.05
C ASP A 552 6.10 -7.42 16.24
N GLU A 553 5.48 -6.41 16.87
CA GLU A 553 6.11 -5.11 17.21
C GLU A 553 7.45 -5.25 17.94
N ARG A 554 7.69 -6.40 18.55
CA ARG A 554 8.97 -6.73 19.20
C ARG A 554 10.17 -6.51 18.28
N PHE A 555 10.01 -6.79 16.98
CA PHE A 555 11.11 -6.64 16.03
C PHE A 555 11.45 -5.18 15.76
N LEU A 556 10.50 -4.27 15.93
CA LEU A 556 10.76 -2.82 15.84
C LEU A 556 11.62 -2.32 17.02
N HIS A 557 11.53 -2.98 18.19
CA HIS A 557 12.35 -2.66 19.36
C HIS A 557 13.65 -3.49 19.46
N THR A 558 14.18 -3.92 18.30
CA THR A 558 15.39 -4.73 18.27
C THR A 558 16.64 -3.94 18.63
N GLU A 559 17.54 -4.57 19.40
CA GLU A 559 18.89 -4.05 19.66
C GLU A 559 19.91 -4.47 18.57
N ASN A 560 19.50 -5.35 17.63
CA ASN A 560 20.37 -5.88 16.59
C ASN A 560 20.48 -4.88 15.40
N PRO A 561 21.66 -4.26 15.15
CA PRO A 561 21.81 -3.28 14.07
C PRO A 561 21.56 -3.88 12.68
N ALA A 562 21.90 -5.15 12.47
CA ALA A 562 21.68 -5.81 11.18
C ALA A 562 20.19 -6.04 10.90
N LEU A 563 19.38 -6.29 11.95
CA LEU A 563 17.94 -6.39 11.81
C LEU A 563 17.31 -5.03 11.51
N ARG A 564 17.83 -3.96 12.12
CA ARG A 564 17.43 -2.60 11.78
C ARG A 564 17.75 -2.25 10.32
N THR A 565 18.88 -2.71 9.79
CA THR A 565 19.22 -2.57 8.36
C THR A 565 18.20 -3.29 7.47
N LEU A 566 17.77 -4.51 7.83
CA LEU A 566 16.70 -5.21 7.10
C LEU A 566 15.39 -4.40 7.10
N ILE A 567 15.03 -3.77 8.24
CA ILE A 567 13.82 -2.93 8.33
C ILE A 567 13.93 -1.70 7.42
N ILE A 568 15.09 -1.02 7.37
CA ILE A 568 15.35 0.09 6.45
C ILE A 568 15.17 -0.37 5.00
N ASP A 569 15.77 -1.51 4.63
CA ASP A 569 15.67 -2.08 3.29
C ASP A 569 14.22 -2.49 2.95
N GLN A 570 13.43 -2.96 3.92
CA GLN A 570 12.01 -3.25 3.73
C GLN A 570 11.19 -1.98 3.46
N VAL A 571 11.42 -0.89 4.19
CA VAL A 571 10.75 0.39 3.95
C VAL A 571 11.07 0.89 2.54
N ARG A 572 12.36 0.83 2.14
CA ARG A 572 12.79 1.18 0.78
C ARG A 572 12.08 0.32 -0.26
N ARG A 573 12.07 -0.99 -0.08
CA ARG A 573 11.42 -1.91 -1.01
C ARG A 573 9.92 -1.69 -1.13
N LEU A 574 9.22 -1.43 -0.02
CA LEU A 574 7.80 -1.14 -0.02
C LEU A 574 7.47 0.05 -0.92
N HIS A 575 8.19 1.18 -0.77
CA HIS A 575 7.92 2.35 -1.61
C HIS A 575 8.32 2.14 -3.08
N LEU A 576 9.39 1.39 -3.38
CA LEU A 576 9.79 1.06 -4.76
C LEU A 576 8.73 0.23 -5.50
N ARG A 577 7.93 -0.55 -4.76
CA ARG A 577 6.79 -1.31 -5.28
C ARG A 577 5.47 -0.54 -5.29
N GLY A 578 5.49 0.74 -4.95
CA GLY A 578 4.31 1.60 -4.89
C GLY A 578 3.50 1.48 -3.61
N GLY A 579 3.99 0.80 -2.58
CA GLY A 579 3.42 0.73 -1.24
C GLY A 579 3.84 1.90 -0.37
N HIS A 580 3.57 3.14 -0.83
CA HIS A 580 4.08 4.33 -0.14
C HIS A 580 3.44 4.54 1.24
N VAL A 581 2.15 4.25 1.39
CA VAL A 581 1.42 4.38 2.68
C VAL A 581 1.92 3.35 3.68
N GLU A 582 2.11 2.10 3.23
CA GLU A 582 2.67 1.03 4.05
C GLU A 582 4.11 1.34 4.46
N ALA A 583 4.93 1.83 3.52
CA ALA A 583 6.30 2.25 3.78
C ALA A 583 6.36 3.38 4.83
N MET A 584 5.50 4.40 4.68
CA MET A 584 5.41 5.51 5.65
C MET A 584 4.99 5.01 7.03
N LYS A 585 3.96 4.17 7.12
CA LYS A 585 3.45 3.65 8.39
C LYS A 585 4.49 2.76 9.08
N PHE A 586 4.97 1.73 8.39
CA PHE A 586 5.95 0.79 8.94
C PHE A 586 7.25 1.50 9.32
N GLY A 587 7.72 2.43 8.47
CA GLY A 587 8.89 3.26 8.77
C GLY A 587 8.68 4.20 9.95
N GLN A 588 7.49 4.81 10.09
CA GLN A 588 7.20 5.70 11.23
C GLN A 588 7.10 4.93 12.54
N ASP A 589 6.45 3.76 12.56
CA ASP A 589 6.36 2.89 13.74
C ASP A 589 7.79 2.49 14.21
N ALA A 590 8.67 2.14 13.27
CA ALA A 590 10.07 1.83 13.57
C ALA A 590 10.85 3.07 14.06
N LEU A 591 10.65 4.24 13.44
CA LEU A 591 11.30 5.49 13.86
C LEU A 591 10.91 5.88 15.28
N ASP A 592 9.64 5.74 15.66
CA ASP A 592 9.18 6.09 17.00
C ASP A 592 9.83 5.18 18.05
N ALA A 593 9.96 3.88 17.77
CA ALA A 593 10.66 2.94 18.64
C ALA A 593 12.16 3.22 18.75
N TRP A 594 12.82 3.58 17.63
CA TRP A 594 14.28 3.78 17.63
C TRP A 594 14.70 5.14 18.17
N ARG A 595 13.92 6.21 17.96
CA ARG A 595 14.19 7.52 18.55
C ARG A 595 14.19 7.48 20.07
N GLU A 596 13.31 6.69 20.67
CA GLU A 596 13.27 6.52 22.11
C GLU A 596 14.53 5.80 22.66
N SER A 597 15.01 4.80 21.91
CA SER A 597 16.11 3.95 22.37
C SER A 597 17.51 4.42 21.96
N LEU A 598 17.66 5.03 20.76
CA LEU A 598 18.95 5.39 20.18
C LEU A 598 19.18 6.92 20.10
N GLY A 599 18.08 7.71 20.13
CA GLY A 599 18.12 9.14 19.90
C GLY A 599 17.99 9.53 18.43
N GLU A 600 17.74 10.83 18.18
CA GLU A 600 17.46 11.36 16.83
C GLU A 600 18.71 11.44 15.92
N GLU A 601 19.92 11.45 16.49
CA GLU A 601 21.18 11.58 15.77
C GLU A 601 21.81 10.24 15.39
N ASP A 602 21.22 9.12 15.80
CA ASP A 602 21.72 7.79 15.44
C ASP A 602 21.66 7.56 13.92
N VAL A 603 22.71 6.97 13.37
CA VAL A 603 22.87 6.75 11.91
C VAL A 603 21.72 5.92 11.33
N GLN A 604 21.22 4.91 12.05
CA GLN A 604 20.13 4.07 11.56
C GLN A 604 18.78 4.77 11.63
N VAL A 605 18.57 5.64 12.65
CA VAL A 605 17.41 6.53 12.75
C VAL A 605 17.42 7.52 11.58
N LEU A 606 18.57 8.11 11.28
CA LEU A 606 18.71 9.04 10.16
C LEU A 606 18.51 8.33 8.81
N ALA A 607 19.08 7.14 8.62
CA ALA A 607 18.93 6.35 7.39
C ALA A 607 17.46 5.95 7.16
N LEU A 608 16.75 5.48 8.19
CA LEU A 608 15.33 5.17 8.09
C LEU A 608 14.50 6.43 7.81
N SER A 609 14.85 7.56 8.44
CA SER A 609 14.17 8.83 8.18
C SER A 609 14.28 9.28 6.72
N VAL A 610 15.40 8.98 6.05
CA VAL A 610 15.55 9.24 4.60
C VAL A 610 14.56 8.40 3.79
N GLU A 611 14.47 7.08 4.05
CA GLU A 611 13.54 6.21 3.32
C GLU A 611 12.07 6.59 3.56
N VAL A 612 11.73 7.01 4.78
CA VAL A 612 10.39 7.55 5.10
C VAL A 612 10.13 8.86 4.35
N ALA A 613 11.13 9.76 4.27
CA ALA A 613 11.00 11.00 3.51
C ALA A 613 10.78 10.73 2.01
N VAL A 614 11.48 9.73 1.43
CA VAL A 614 11.26 9.30 0.05
C VAL A 614 9.83 8.77 -0.14
N ALA A 615 9.36 7.90 0.76
CA ALA A 615 8.01 7.36 0.71
C ALA A 615 6.94 8.47 0.84
N MET A 616 7.15 9.46 1.72
CA MET A 616 6.29 10.63 1.84
C MET A 616 6.27 11.46 0.55
N TYR A 617 7.44 11.73 -0.03
CA TYR A 617 7.54 12.55 -1.23
C TYR A 617 6.81 11.91 -2.41
N VAL A 618 7.06 10.62 -2.68
CA VAL A 618 6.41 9.88 -3.77
C VAL A 618 4.93 9.64 -3.47
N GLY A 619 4.55 9.47 -2.21
CA GLY A 619 3.16 9.30 -1.75
C GLY A 619 2.33 10.60 -1.77
N GLY A 620 2.90 11.73 -2.25
CA GLY A 620 2.18 13.01 -2.38
C GLY A 620 2.19 13.90 -1.12
N HIS A 621 2.97 13.53 -0.09
CA HIS A 621 3.17 14.31 1.16
C HIS A 621 4.46 15.16 1.08
N ALA A 622 4.66 15.88 -0.04
CA ALA A 622 5.89 16.61 -0.31
C ALA A 622 6.25 17.68 0.74
N ALA A 623 5.25 18.30 1.39
CA ALA A 623 5.48 19.29 2.44
C ALA A 623 6.08 18.65 3.70
N ASP A 624 5.55 17.50 4.13
CA ASP A 624 6.04 16.78 5.31
C ASP A 624 7.43 16.18 5.02
N ALA A 625 7.64 15.67 3.81
CA ALA A 625 8.94 15.18 3.34
C ALA A 625 10.00 16.30 3.37
N HIS A 626 9.66 17.50 2.88
CA HIS A 626 10.54 18.66 2.93
C HIS A 626 10.97 19.02 4.35
N GLU A 627 10.01 19.11 5.28
CA GLU A 627 10.30 19.42 6.69
C GLU A 627 11.24 18.36 7.30
N LEU A 628 10.98 17.08 7.01
CA LEU A 628 11.81 15.99 7.49
C LEU A 628 13.23 16.06 6.90
N ILE A 629 13.37 16.30 5.58
CA ILE A 629 14.67 16.43 4.90
C ILE A 629 15.49 17.58 5.51
N LEU A 630 14.90 18.76 5.69
CA LEU A 630 15.59 19.91 6.25
C LEU A 630 16.06 19.67 7.70
N ARG A 631 15.35 18.83 8.45
CA ARG A 631 15.72 18.45 9.82
C ARG A 631 16.89 17.47 9.85
N ILE A 632 16.85 16.42 9.01
CA ILE A 632 17.84 15.33 9.08
C ILE A 632 19.12 15.61 8.29
N ARG A 633 19.05 16.41 7.22
CA ARG A 633 20.18 16.72 6.35
C ARG A 633 21.40 17.30 7.06
N PRO A 634 21.26 18.31 7.96
CA PRO A 634 22.41 18.81 8.73
C PRO A 634 23.04 17.73 9.62
N LEU A 635 22.23 16.88 10.25
CA LEU A 635 22.71 15.80 11.13
C LEU A 635 23.50 14.74 10.33
N LEU A 636 23.07 14.44 9.11
CA LEU A 636 23.79 13.51 8.22
C LEU A 636 25.13 14.07 7.71
N GLN A 637 25.30 15.38 7.61
CA GLN A 637 26.55 16.01 7.17
C GLN A 637 27.73 15.73 8.12
N ASP A 638 27.47 15.47 9.40
CA ASP A 638 28.49 15.10 10.38
C ASP A 638 28.94 13.64 10.23
N HIS A 639 28.23 12.82 9.46
CA HIS A 639 28.55 11.41 9.18
C HIS A 639 29.25 11.26 7.83
N ALA A 640 30.56 11.45 7.78
CA ALA A 640 31.35 11.47 6.55
C ALA A 640 31.78 10.08 6.02
N ALA A 641 31.36 8.97 6.62
CA ALA A 641 31.79 7.61 6.24
C ALA A 641 30.71 6.54 6.54
N GLY A 642 30.86 5.38 5.91
CA GLY A 642 30.02 4.21 6.15
C GLY A 642 28.55 4.41 5.74
N ASP A 643 27.64 3.84 6.51
CA ASP A 643 26.20 3.86 6.20
C ASP A 643 25.60 5.27 6.38
N GLY A 644 26.15 6.08 7.27
CA GLY A 644 25.74 7.49 7.41
C GLY A 644 26.05 8.31 6.15
N PHE A 645 27.18 8.04 5.49
CA PHE A 645 27.49 8.68 4.22
C PHE A 645 26.59 8.23 3.08
N LYS A 646 26.20 6.96 3.03
CA LYS A 646 25.20 6.47 2.06
C LYS A 646 23.84 7.14 2.30
N ALA A 647 23.41 7.23 3.57
CA ALA A 647 22.17 7.90 3.92
C ALA A 647 22.21 9.39 3.53
N LEU A 648 23.35 10.08 3.73
CA LEU A 648 23.55 11.45 3.26
C LEU A 648 23.36 11.55 1.75
N LEU A 649 23.96 10.66 0.96
CA LEU A 649 23.84 10.68 -0.49
C LEU A 649 22.39 10.52 -0.95
N PHE A 650 21.61 9.63 -0.34
CA PHE A 650 20.19 9.49 -0.64
C PHE A 650 19.39 10.72 -0.19
N CYS A 651 19.70 11.28 0.99
CA CYS A 651 19.10 12.52 1.47
C CYS A 651 19.35 13.69 0.49
N GLU A 652 20.58 13.84 0.00
CA GLU A 652 20.91 14.86 -1.00
C GLU A 652 20.16 14.63 -2.32
N SER A 653 20.02 13.39 -2.78
CA SER A 653 19.29 13.06 -3.99
C SER A 653 17.80 13.41 -3.90
N ILE A 654 17.15 13.09 -2.79
CA ILE A 654 15.74 13.47 -2.58
C ILE A 654 15.59 14.98 -2.34
N TYR A 655 16.57 15.63 -1.73
CA TYR A 655 16.59 17.09 -1.61
C TYR A 655 16.71 17.75 -2.99
N GLY A 656 17.47 17.18 -3.93
CA GLY A 656 17.49 17.60 -5.32
C GLY A 656 16.09 17.54 -5.98
N ALA A 657 15.35 16.46 -5.74
CA ALA A 657 13.96 16.34 -6.20
C ALA A 657 13.04 17.42 -5.56
N ASP A 658 13.21 17.70 -4.26
CA ASP A 658 12.46 18.76 -3.59
C ASP A 658 12.80 20.16 -4.15
N LEU A 659 14.05 20.42 -4.47
CA LEU A 659 14.45 21.67 -5.14
C LEU A 659 13.78 21.80 -6.51
N ARG A 660 13.72 20.73 -7.31
CA ARG A 660 12.99 20.71 -8.59
C ARG A 660 11.50 21.01 -8.42
N ALA A 661 10.85 20.37 -7.46
CA ALA A 661 9.44 20.62 -7.17
C ALA A 661 9.15 22.08 -6.77
N ARG A 662 10.16 22.76 -6.20
CA ARG A 662 10.12 24.19 -5.84
C ARG A 662 10.61 25.11 -6.94
N ASN A 663 10.81 24.60 -8.13
CA ASN A 663 11.31 25.33 -9.32
C ASN A 663 12.73 25.92 -9.14
N GLN A 664 13.55 25.33 -8.24
CA GLN A 664 14.94 25.73 -7.98
C GLN A 664 15.91 24.88 -8.80
N PHE A 665 15.72 24.84 -10.11
CA PHE A 665 16.41 23.93 -11.04
C PHE A 665 17.93 24.11 -11.12
N ARG A 666 18.43 25.34 -10.92
CA ARG A 666 19.88 25.61 -10.92
C ARG A 666 20.56 25.06 -9.69
N GLU A 667 19.92 25.21 -8.53
CA GLU A 667 20.36 24.65 -7.25
C GLU A 667 20.31 23.12 -7.29
N ALA A 668 19.26 22.52 -7.85
CA ALA A 668 19.13 21.09 -8.05
C ALA A 668 20.27 20.56 -8.94
N LEU A 669 20.52 21.18 -10.10
CA LEU A 669 21.61 20.81 -11.01
C LEU A 669 22.97 20.86 -10.31
N ASN A 670 23.27 21.93 -9.58
CA ASN A 670 24.54 22.08 -8.88
C ASN A 670 24.71 20.97 -7.83
N LEU A 671 23.64 20.62 -7.11
CA LEU A 671 23.62 19.57 -6.13
C LEU A 671 23.86 18.19 -6.81
N ASP A 672 23.05 17.84 -7.81
CA ASP A 672 23.09 16.54 -8.47
C ASP A 672 24.46 16.30 -9.17
N VAL A 673 25.04 17.34 -9.81
CA VAL A 673 26.40 17.28 -10.34
C VAL A 673 27.42 17.04 -9.21
N SER A 674 27.26 17.68 -8.04
CA SER A 674 28.19 17.56 -6.92
C SER A 674 28.15 16.16 -6.27
N ILE A 675 26.99 15.49 -6.29
CA ILE A 675 26.83 14.16 -5.67
C ILE A 675 27.13 13.02 -6.62
N LEU A 676 27.07 13.22 -7.95
CA LEU A 676 27.30 12.17 -8.94
C LEU A 676 28.64 11.45 -8.72
N SER A 677 29.74 12.18 -8.60
CA SER A 677 31.07 11.58 -8.38
C SER A 677 31.17 10.80 -7.07
N LYS A 678 30.42 11.20 -6.07
CA LYS A 678 30.32 10.49 -4.78
C LYS A 678 29.53 9.19 -4.93
N PHE A 679 28.42 9.20 -5.68
CA PHE A 679 27.66 8.00 -6.03
C PHE A 679 28.53 7.02 -6.84
N GLU A 680 29.28 7.51 -7.82
CA GLU A 680 30.21 6.69 -8.61
C GLU A 680 31.30 6.03 -7.72
N THR A 681 31.77 6.73 -6.70
CA THR A 681 32.77 6.21 -5.77
C THR A 681 32.21 5.15 -4.83
N VAL A 682 30.98 5.35 -4.34
CA VAL A 682 30.34 4.47 -3.32
C VAL A 682 29.71 3.25 -3.97
N PHE A 683 29.01 3.44 -5.07
CA PHE A 683 28.19 2.38 -5.69
C PHE A 683 28.76 1.89 -7.03
N GLY A 684 29.63 2.67 -7.67
CA GLY A 684 30.12 2.41 -9.01
C GLY A 684 29.33 3.14 -10.10
N SER A 685 30.00 3.40 -11.24
CA SER A 685 29.40 4.17 -12.35
C SER A 685 28.22 3.47 -13.03
N ASN A 686 28.16 2.13 -12.90
CA ASN A 686 27.14 1.28 -13.54
C ASN A 686 25.99 0.88 -12.60
N ASP A 687 26.04 1.31 -11.35
CA ASP A 687 24.98 1.03 -10.37
C ASP A 687 23.73 1.84 -10.70
N GLU A 688 22.56 1.23 -10.53
CA GLU A 688 21.28 1.85 -10.87
C GLU A 688 21.07 3.18 -10.15
N ARG A 689 21.48 3.28 -8.90
CA ARG A 689 21.41 4.50 -8.09
C ARG A 689 22.24 5.63 -8.69
N THR A 690 23.42 5.34 -9.21
CA THR A 690 24.29 6.30 -9.90
C THR A 690 23.68 6.74 -11.23
N LEU A 691 23.11 5.80 -11.98
CA LEU A 691 22.41 6.10 -13.25
C LEU A 691 21.17 6.96 -13.02
N ASN A 692 20.48 6.82 -11.87
CA ASN A 692 19.35 7.67 -11.51
C ASN A 692 19.78 9.12 -11.20
N VAL A 693 20.91 9.35 -10.54
CA VAL A 693 21.47 10.71 -10.37
C VAL A 693 21.81 11.34 -11.71
N ARG A 694 22.37 10.58 -12.66
CA ARG A 694 22.64 11.06 -14.02
C ARG A 694 21.37 11.45 -14.77
N ASN A 695 20.29 10.66 -14.63
CA ASN A 695 18.99 11.01 -15.14
C ASN A 695 18.43 12.30 -14.52
N ASN A 696 18.63 12.51 -13.21
CA ASN A 696 18.22 13.75 -12.54
C ASN A 696 18.92 14.97 -13.13
N ILE A 697 20.24 14.86 -13.41
CA ILE A 697 21.01 15.92 -14.07
C ILE A 697 20.44 16.24 -15.45
N ALA A 698 20.01 15.24 -16.23
CA ALA A 698 19.36 15.46 -17.53
C ALA A 698 17.99 16.16 -17.34
N ILE A 699 17.21 15.80 -16.34
CA ILE A 699 15.95 16.49 -15.99
C ILE A 699 16.23 17.97 -15.66
N ASP A 700 17.25 18.24 -14.86
CA ASP A 700 17.64 19.61 -14.49
C ASP A 700 18.04 20.44 -15.73
N TYR A 701 18.84 19.85 -16.64
CA TYR A 701 19.19 20.52 -17.89
C TYR A 701 17.96 20.83 -18.76
N ARG A 702 16.97 19.93 -18.84
CA ARG A 702 15.70 20.16 -19.55
C ARG A 702 14.92 21.33 -18.93
N ASN A 703 14.77 21.32 -17.61
CA ASN A 703 14.08 22.39 -16.90
C ASN A 703 14.78 23.77 -17.01
N LEU A 704 16.09 23.77 -17.32
CA LEU A 704 16.86 24.96 -17.62
C LEU A 704 16.90 25.29 -19.12
N GLY A 705 16.18 24.56 -19.98
CA GLY A 705 16.15 24.77 -21.44
C GLY A 705 17.42 24.32 -22.17
N GLN A 706 18.32 23.57 -21.50
CA GLN A 706 19.60 23.13 -22.07
C GLN A 706 19.50 21.73 -22.70
N PHE A 707 18.58 21.55 -23.65
CA PHE A 707 18.22 20.24 -24.24
C PHE A 707 19.39 19.48 -24.88
N ARG A 708 20.39 20.17 -25.41
CA ARG A 708 21.58 19.50 -25.94
C ARG A 708 22.37 18.77 -24.86
N LYS A 709 22.54 19.39 -23.71
CA LYS A 709 23.21 18.76 -22.55
C LYS A 709 22.35 17.65 -21.91
N ALA A 710 21.05 17.88 -21.85
CA ALA A 710 20.11 16.84 -21.39
C ALA A 710 20.25 15.58 -22.25
N ARG A 711 20.18 15.75 -23.59
CA ARG A 711 20.37 14.65 -24.55
C ARG A 711 21.70 13.91 -24.36
N GLU A 712 22.81 14.66 -24.19
CA GLU A 712 24.13 14.06 -23.97
C GLU A 712 24.17 13.17 -22.73
N GLU A 713 23.54 13.58 -21.61
CA GLU A 713 23.46 12.79 -20.37
C GLU A 713 22.49 11.61 -20.51
N ASP A 714 21.35 11.79 -21.17
CA ASP A 714 20.38 10.72 -21.37
C ASP A 714 20.88 9.66 -22.37
N GLU A 715 21.59 10.03 -23.42
CA GLU A 715 22.23 9.08 -24.34
C GLU A 715 23.32 8.26 -23.64
N ARG A 716 24.11 8.87 -22.73
CA ARG A 716 25.08 8.16 -21.91
C ARG A 716 24.39 7.20 -20.95
N SER A 717 23.36 7.68 -20.23
CA SER A 717 22.57 6.86 -19.32
C SER A 717 21.93 5.67 -20.04
N LEU A 718 21.37 5.89 -21.23
CA LEU A 718 20.80 4.84 -22.07
C LEU A 718 21.83 3.79 -22.49
N ALA A 719 23.02 4.21 -22.93
CA ALA A 719 24.08 3.29 -23.31
C ALA A 719 24.55 2.44 -22.13
N ASP A 720 24.69 3.04 -20.95
CA ASP A 720 25.07 2.32 -19.73
C ASP A 720 23.96 1.36 -19.26
N ARG A 721 22.70 1.76 -19.28
CA ARG A 721 21.55 0.90 -18.93
C ARG A 721 21.42 -0.29 -19.89
N ARG A 722 21.56 -0.09 -21.18
CA ARG A 722 21.57 -1.18 -22.18
C ARG A 722 22.64 -2.21 -21.89
N ARG A 723 23.83 -1.74 -21.52
CA ARG A 723 24.95 -2.62 -21.19
C ARG A 723 24.75 -3.40 -19.90
N VAL A 724 24.11 -2.82 -18.89
CA VAL A 724 23.95 -3.41 -17.54
C VAL A 724 22.66 -4.19 -17.43
N LEU A 725 21.54 -3.65 -17.88
CA LEU A 725 20.18 -4.18 -17.69
C LEU A 725 19.65 -4.88 -18.94
N GLY A 726 20.25 -4.60 -20.13
CA GLY A 726 19.78 -5.11 -21.41
C GLY A 726 18.74 -4.22 -22.09
N ASP A 727 18.40 -4.59 -23.33
CA ASP A 727 17.50 -3.79 -24.19
C ASP A 727 16.00 -3.89 -23.78
N VAL A 728 15.62 -4.95 -23.08
CA VAL A 728 14.20 -5.21 -22.70
C VAL A 728 13.85 -4.73 -21.29
N ASP A 729 14.79 -4.11 -20.58
CA ASP A 729 14.58 -3.61 -19.23
C ASP A 729 13.76 -2.33 -19.22
N MET A 730 12.88 -2.18 -18.24
CA MET A 730 11.98 -1.04 -18.11
C MET A 730 12.72 0.31 -17.99
N TYR A 731 13.80 0.37 -17.23
CA TYR A 731 14.58 1.59 -17.06
C TYR A 731 15.37 1.96 -18.32
N THR A 732 15.71 0.96 -19.15
CA THR A 732 16.29 1.17 -20.47
C THR A 732 15.28 1.82 -21.42
N HIS A 733 14.03 1.37 -21.39
CA HIS A 733 12.94 1.98 -22.17
C HIS A 733 12.64 3.42 -21.70
N MET A 734 12.65 3.68 -20.39
CA MET A 734 12.46 5.03 -19.84
C MET A 734 13.58 5.98 -20.29
N ALA A 735 14.85 5.55 -20.28
CA ALA A 735 15.96 6.35 -20.78
C ALA A 735 15.82 6.64 -22.30
N SER A 736 15.33 5.67 -23.07
CA SER A 736 15.03 5.89 -24.51
C SER A 736 13.89 6.91 -24.70
N ALA A 737 12.86 6.88 -23.85
CA ALA A 737 11.77 7.87 -23.89
C ALA A 737 12.26 9.28 -23.54
N ALA A 738 13.20 9.41 -22.59
CA ALA A 738 13.84 10.68 -22.23
C ALA A 738 14.61 11.27 -23.41
N VAL A 739 15.39 10.47 -24.15
CA VAL A 739 16.07 10.89 -25.38
C VAL A 739 15.07 11.40 -26.45
N ALA A 740 13.91 10.73 -26.61
CA ALA A 740 12.87 11.19 -27.53
C ALA A 740 12.32 12.56 -27.12
N ARG A 741 12.18 12.82 -25.82
CA ARG A 741 11.75 14.11 -25.27
C ARG A 741 12.78 15.21 -25.55
N ASP A 742 14.07 14.93 -25.35
CA ASP A 742 15.13 15.89 -25.65
C ASP A 742 15.21 16.25 -27.15
N LEU A 743 14.99 15.25 -28.01
CA LEU A 743 14.92 15.47 -29.46
C LEU A 743 13.78 16.42 -29.82
N ARG A 744 12.60 16.31 -29.16
CA ARG A 744 11.50 17.28 -29.36
C ARG A 744 11.87 18.67 -28.90
N GLY A 745 12.52 18.79 -27.74
CA GLY A 745 13.02 20.08 -27.24
C GLY A 745 14.07 20.75 -28.13
N LEU A 746 14.76 19.96 -28.96
CA LEU A 746 15.71 20.43 -29.97
C LEU A 746 15.06 20.70 -31.34
N GLY A 747 13.75 20.49 -31.49
CA GLY A 747 13.04 20.63 -32.75
C GLY A 747 13.26 19.51 -33.78
N LEU A 748 13.87 18.40 -33.37
CA LEU A 748 14.17 17.23 -34.22
C LEU A 748 13.00 16.24 -34.20
N TYR A 749 11.84 16.68 -34.67
CA TYR A 749 10.56 16.01 -34.49
C TYR A 749 10.50 14.64 -35.15
N GLN A 750 11.09 14.44 -36.33
CA GLN A 750 11.09 13.15 -37.02
C GLN A 750 11.95 12.12 -36.27
N GLU A 751 13.16 12.52 -35.85
CA GLU A 751 14.03 11.63 -35.04
C GLU A 751 13.35 11.22 -33.74
N SER A 752 12.69 12.17 -33.06
CA SER A 752 11.91 11.91 -31.87
C SER A 752 10.79 10.89 -32.12
N LEU A 753 10.03 11.04 -33.20
CA LEU A 753 8.96 10.13 -33.59
C LEU A 753 9.46 8.69 -33.79
N ASP A 754 10.62 8.55 -34.46
CA ASP A 754 11.21 7.23 -34.71
C ASP A 754 11.67 6.55 -33.43
N VAL A 755 12.19 7.32 -32.47
CA VAL A 755 12.57 6.79 -31.14
C VAL A 755 11.32 6.45 -30.33
N ALA A 756 10.34 7.34 -30.23
CA ALA A 756 9.12 7.13 -29.44
C ALA A 756 8.31 5.92 -29.92
N ARG A 757 8.19 5.73 -31.26
CA ARG A 757 7.54 4.58 -31.86
C ARG A 757 8.22 3.26 -31.43
N ARG A 758 9.54 3.22 -31.43
CA ARG A 758 10.32 2.05 -30.98
C ARG A 758 10.06 1.76 -29.52
N VAL A 759 10.14 2.76 -28.67
CA VAL A 759 9.95 2.63 -27.22
C VAL A 759 8.59 2.01 -26.90
N VAL A 760 7.51 2.51 -27.52
CA VAL A 760 6.16 1.94 -27.29
C VAL A 760 6.09 0.48 -27.75
N ALA A 761 6.65 0.15 -28.93
CA ALA A 761 6.67 -1.21 -29.43
C ALA A 761 7.49 -2.18 -28.53
N GLU A 762 8.61 -1.72 -27.98
CA GLU A 762 9.47 -2.48 -27.07
C GLU A 762 8.75 -2.74 -25.72
N PHE A 763 8.08 -1.71 -25.14
CA PHE A 763 7.24 -1.90 -23.96
C PHE A 763 6.13 -2.92 -24.17
N GLU A 764 5.47 -2.86 -25.33
CA GLU A 764 4.39 -3.80 -25.68
C GLU A 764 4.90 -5.24 -25.85
N ALA A 765 6.06 -5.41 -26.48
CA ALA A 765 6.69 -6.72 -26.65
C ALA A 765 7.13 -7.34 -25.32
N ALA A 766 7.52 -6.50 -24.33
CA ALA A 766 7.85 -6.92 -22.98
C ALA A 766 6.64 -7.24 -22.09
N GLY A 767 5.41 -7.16 -22.61
CA GLY A 767 4.18 -7.38 -21.84
C GLY A 767 3.78 -6.22 -20.93
N GLY A 768 4.41 -5.04 -21.09
CA GLY A 768 4.24 -3.88 -20.20
C GLY A 768 3.03 -2.99 -20.47
N ARG A 769 1.99 -3.46 -21.19
CA ARG A 769 0.81 -2.67 -21.56
C ARG A 769 -0.03 -2.13 -20.41
N GLU A 770 0.29 -2.49 -19.19
CA GLU A 770 -0.47 -2.13 -17.97
C GLU A 770 0.38 -1.34 -16.96
N ASN A 771 1.49 -0.76 -17.40
CA ASN A 771 2.39 0.01 -16.55
C ASN A 771 2.22 1.51 -16.81
N ILE A 772 2.29 2.34 -15.74
CA ILE A 772 2.25 3.80 -15.82
C ILE A 772 3.38 4.36 -16.71
N ARG A 773 4.54 3.69 -16.75
CA ARG A 773 5.68 4.08 -17.61
C ARG A 773 5.41 3.83 -19.09
N TRP A 774 4.65 2.79 -19.41
CA TRP A 774 4.17 2.59 -20.77
C TRP A 774 3.16 3.68 -21.19
N LEU A 775 2.27 4.09 -20.27
CA LEU A 775 1.34 5.20 -20.54
C LEU A 775 2.09 6.51 -20.79
N ASP A 776 3.13 6.80 -20.02
CA ASP A 776 4.02 7.96 -20.24
C ASP A 776 4.72 7.90 -21.61
N ALA A 777 5.24 6.73 -21.99
CA ALA A 777 5.82 6.53 -23.32
C ALA A 777 4.79 6.70 -24.45
N CYS A 778 3.55 6.23 -24.26
CA CYS A 778 2.46 6.40 -25.24
C CYS A 778 2.02 7.86 -25.36
N GLU A 779 2.01 8.64 -24.27
CA GLU A 779 1.78 10.08 -24.30
C GLU A 779 2.88 10.81 -25.09
N GLY A 780 4.15 10.51 -24.77
CA GLY A 780 5.29 11.03 -25.52
C GLY A 780 5.25 10.69 -27.03
N PHE A 781 4.73 9.50 -27.37
CA PHE A 781 4.51 9.10 -28.77
C PHE A 781 3.39 9.90 -29.44
N ALA A 782 2.26 10.16 -28.73
CA ALA A 782 1.18 11.01 -29.25
C ALA A 782 1.70 12.44 -29.52
N THR A 783 2.47 13.01 -28.59
CA THR A 783 3.10 14.31 -28.76
C THR A 783 4.08 14.32 -29.96
N ALA A 784 4.91 13.26 -30.10
CA ALA A 784 5.85 13.15 -31.22
C ALA A 784 5.12 13.04 -32.57
N LEU A 785 4.03 12.29 -32.66
CA LEU A 785 3.16 12.23 -33.85
C LEU A 785 2.63 13.62 -34.21
N ARG A 786 2.11 14.37 -33.24
CA ARG A 786 1.55 15.72 -33.46
C ARG A 786 2.60 16.70 -33.92
N LYS A 787 3.77 16.74 -33.27
CA LYS A 787 4.89 17.60 -33.63
C LYS A 787 5.50 17.25 -34.98
N ALA A 788 5.43 15.99 -35.42
CA ALA A 788 5.83 15.55 -36.77
C ALA A 788 4.74 15.77 -37.84
N GLY A 789 3.57 16.36 -37.51
CA GLY A 789 2.48 16.69 -38.42
C GLY A 789 1.44 15.60 -38.65
N HIS A 790 1.50 14.46 -37.94
CA HIS A 790 0.54 13.35 -38.04
C HIS A 790 -0.65 13.56 -37.08
N HIS A 791 -1.43 14.61 -37.29
CA HIS A 791 -2.41 15.11 -36.31
C HIS A 791 -3.54 14.12 -36.00
N TRP A 792 -4.03 13.34 -36.99
CA TRP A 792 -5.08 12.36 -36.79
C TRP A 792 -4.62 11.14 -36.00
N ASP A 793 -3.41 10.65 -36.27
CA ASP A 793 -2.82 9.53 -35.53
C ASP A 793 -2.52 9.96 -34.07
N ALA A 794 -2.05 11.19 -33.88
CA ALA A 794 -1.84 11.80 -32.58
C ALA A 794 -3.13 11.91 -31.75
N LEU A 795 -4.24 12.35 -32.40
CA LEU A 795 -5.55 12.41 -31.75
C LEU A 795 -6.01 11.01 -31.27
N GLN A 796 -5.96 10.02 -32.13
CA GLN A 796 -6.37 8.65 -31.81
C GLN A 796 -5.54 8.07 -30.67
N GLN A 797 -4.23 8.28 -30.72
CA GLN A 797 -3.32 7.82 -29.66
C GLN A 797 -3.59 8.56 -28.36
N GLY A 798 -3.78 9.88 -28.38
CA GLY A 798 -4.07 10.71 -27.20
C GLY A 798 -5.39 10.33 -26.53
N GLU A 799 -6.46 10.05 -27.30
CA GLU A 799 -7.75 9.56 -26.75
C GLU A 799 -7.59 8.21 -26.06
N HIS A 800 -6.83 7.30 -26.68
CA HIS A 800 -6.52 6.02 -26.08
C HIS A 800 -5.76 6.17 -24.75
N VAL A 801 -4.72 7.00 -24.74
CA VAL A 801 -3.91 7.26 -23.53
C VAL A 801 -4.76 7.89 -22.42
N LEU A 802 -5.53 8.93 -22.73
CA LEU A 802 -6.38 9.60 -21.74
C LEU A 802 -7.42 8.65 -21.13
N GLN A 803 -8.07 7.82 -21.98
CA GLN A 803 -9.02 6.84 -21.48
C GLN A 803 -8.33 5.83 -20.53
N ARG A 804 -7.17 5.33 -20.93
CA ARG A 804 -6.39 4.41 -20.09
C ARG A 804 -5.95 5.06 -18.79
N CYS A 805 -5.45 6.30 -18.82
CA CYS A 805 -5.08 7.02 -17.62
C CYS A 805 -6.28 7.21 -16.68
N ARG A 806 -7.46 7.54 -17.19
CA ARG A 806 -8.69 7.65 -16.40
C ARG A 806 -9.09 6.33 -15.75
N ASP A 807 -9.03 5.24 -16.50
CA ASP A 807 -9.38 3.91 -16.03
C ASP A 807 -8.40 3.40 -14.95
N TYR A 808 -7.12 3.73 -15.10
CA TYR A 808 -6.05 3.24 -14.23
C TYR A 808 -5.79 4.13 -13.01
N LEU A 809 -5.76 5.46 -13.23
CA LEU A 809 -5.24 6.41 -12.26
C LEU A 809 -6.33 7.32 -11.68
N GLY A 810 -7.52 7.37 -12.32
CA GLY A 810 -8.57 8.31 -11.98
C GLY A 810 -8.44 9.63 -12.73
N ALA A 811 -9.51 10.45 -12.67
CA ALA A 811 -9.62 11.68 -13.49
C ALA A 811 -8.74 12.84 -12.98
N ASP A 812 -8.40 12.85 -11.70
CA ASP A 812 -7.67 13.90 -10.98
C ASP A 812 -6.18 13.62 -10.82
N HIS A 813 -5.72 12.45 -11.26
CA HIS A 813 -4.32 12.07 -11.17
C HIS A 813 -3.44 12.89 -12.13
N MET A 814 -2.23 13.27 -11.72
CA MET A 814 -1.30 14.11 -12.48
C MET A 814 -1.06 13.63 -13.92
N TYR A 815 -0.81 12.34 -14.13
CA TYR A 815 -0.62 11.76 -15.46
C TYR A 815 -1.89 11.84 -16.32
N THR A 816 -3.08 11.71 -15.72
CA THR A 816 -4.35 11.86 -16.42
C THR A 816 -4.58 13.30 -16.86
N LEU A 817 -4.23 14.27 -16.01
CA LEU A 817 -4.34 15.69 -16.32
C LEU A 817 -3.31 16.11 -17.38
N ARG A 818 -2.11 15.53 -17.37
CA ARG A 818 -1.08 15.75 -18.40
C ARG A 818 -1.53 15.18 -19.75
N ALA A 819 -2.02 13.95 -19.78
CA ALA A 819 -2.57 13.35 -21.00
C ALA A 819 -3.78 14.14 -21.55
N ALA A 820 -4.61 14.70 -20.67
CA ALA A 820 -5.70 15.57 -21.07
C ALA A 820 -5.17 16.89 -21.68
N ALA A 821 -4.13 17.49 -21.09
CA ALA A 821 -3.49 18.70 -21.60
C ALA A 821 -2.91 18.48 -23.02
N ASP A 822 -2.26 17.34 -23.26
CA ASP A 822 -1.75 17.00 -24.60
C ASP A 822 -2.88 16.76 -25.60
N LEU A 823 -3.93 16.04 -25.22
CA LEU A 823 -5.10 15.77 -26.09
C LEU A 823 -5.84 17.04 -26.49
N ILE A 824 -5.87 18.10 -25.67
CA ILE A 824 -6.44 19.41 -26.04
C ILE A 824 -5.75 19.95 -27.31
N ASN A 825 -4.42 19.88 -27.37
CA ASN A 825 -3.64 20.26 -28.53
C ASN A 825 -3.92 19.35 -29.73
N GLY A 826 -4.07 18.04 -29.53
CA GLY A 826 -4.46 17.10 -30.57
C GLY A 826 -5.81 17.44 -31.20
N ARG A 827 -6.82 17.75 -30.39
CA ARG A 827 -8.15 18.19 -30.87
C ARG A 827 -8.10 19.51 -31.61
N ARG A 828 -7.37 20.51 -31.08
CA ARG A 828 -7.13 21.77 -31.76
C ARG A 828 -6.48 21.56 -33.13
N ALA A 829 -5.48 20.71 -33.24
CA ALA A 829 -4.73 20.46 -34.47
C ALA A 829 -5.59 19.85 -35.59
N VAL A 830 -6.62 19.07 -35.26
CA VAL A 830 -7.58 18.53 -36.24
C VAL A 830 -8.83 19.41 -36.45
N GLY A 831 -8.96 20.53 -35.70
CA GLY A 831 -10.09 21.46 -35.79
C GLY A 831 -11.32 21.11 -34.96
N ASP A 832 -11.23 20.12 -34.05
CA ASP A 832 -12.30 19.80 -33.07
C ASP A 832 -12.24 20.77 -31.89
N LEU A 833 -12.57 22.02 -32.12
CA LEU A 833 -12.42 23.09 -31.15
C LEU A 833 -13.42 22.99 -29.98
N ALA A 834 -14.66 22.55 -30.26
CA ALA A 834 -15.71 22.47 -29.23
C ALA A 834 -15.34 21.43 -28.17
N SER A 835 -14.98 20.21 -28.56
CA SER A 835 -14.55 19.16 -27.63
C SER A 835 -13.21 19.51 -26.97
N GLY A 836 -12.33 20.23 -27.68
CA GLY A 836 -11.07 20.75 -27.15
C GLY A 836 -11.28 21.74 -26.01
N GLU A 837 -12.20 22.71 -26.19
CA GLU A 837 -12.54 23.70 -25.18
C GLU A 837 -13.21 23.07 -23.94
N GLU A 838 -14.15 22.16 -24.14
CA GLU A 838 -14.81 21.43 -23.05
C GLU A 838 -13.79 20.66 -22.21
N LEU A 839 -12.89 19.90 -22.87
CA LEU A 839 -11.83 19.16 -22.19
C LEU A 839 -10.89 20.11 -21.44
N ALA A 840 -10.51 21.25 -22.05
CA ALA A 840 -9.60 22.22 -21.44
C ALA A 840 -10.20 22.85 -20.18
N ARG A 841 -11.47 23.27 -20.21
CA ARG A 841 -12.16 23.82 -19.04
C ARG A 841 -12.24 22.82 -17.90
N ARG A 842 -12.65 21.57 -18.21
CA ARG A 842 -12.73 20.49 -17.22
C ARG A 842 -11.37 20.17 -16.62
N THR A 843 -10.32 20.13 -17.44
CA THR A 843 -8.96 19.86 -16.97
C THR A 843 -8.45 21.00 -16.10
N HIS A 844 -8.70 22.27 -16.46
CA HIS A 844 -8.38 23.43 -15.66
C HIS A 844 -9.04 23.37 -14.27
N ASP A 845 -10.36 23.08 -14.21
CA ASP A 845 -11.10 22.96 -12.96
C ASP A 845 -10.54 21.84 -12.04
N LEU A 846 -10.09 20.73 -12.63
CA LEU A 846 -9.45 19.65 -11.88
C LEU A 846 -8.06 20.07 -11.39
N CYS A 847 -7.23 20.72 -12.21
CA CYS A 847 -5.92 21.22 -11.81
C CYS A 847 -6.01 22.21 -10.63
N GLN A 848 -7.05 23.03 -10.57
CA GLN A 848 -7.26 23.96 -9.45
C GLN A 848 -7.61 23.25 -8.13
N LYS A 849 -8.22 22.06 -8.20
CA LYS A 849 -8.64 21.27 -7.04
C LYS A 849 -7.58 20.28 -6.58
N SER A 850 -6.70 19.90 -7.47
CA SER A 850 -5.63 18.93 -7.25
C SER A 850 -4.31 19.66 -7.01
N ASN A 851 -3.43 19.06 -6.20
CA ASN A 851 -2.09 19.61 -5.97
C ASN A 851 -1.17 19.24 -7.13
N VAL A 852 -1.33 19.98 -8.27
CA VAL A 852 -0.51 19.76 -9.46
C VAL A 852 0.62 20.80 -9.57
N PRO A 853 1.74 20.49 -10.24
CA PRO A 853 2.79 21.47 -10.53
C PRO A 853 2.27 22.67 -11.29
N ASP A 854 2.71 23.87 -10.90
CA ASP A 854 2.33 25.14 -11.54
C ASP A 854 2.50 25.12 -13.07
N VAL A 855 3.58 24.47 -13.56
CA VAL A 855 3.85 24.35 -15.00
C VAL A 855 2.73 23.63 -15.74
N LEU A 856 2.15 22.56 -15.16
CA LEU A 856 1.02 21.84 -15.75
C LEU A 856 -0.23 22.74 -15.81
N LEU A 857 -0.51 23.49 -14.74
CA LEU A 857 -1.61 24.46 -14.74
C LEU A 857 -1.43 25.50 -15.84
N TYR A 858 -0.22 26.08 -16.00
CA TYR A 858 0.07 27.06 -17.05
C TYR A 858 -0.01 26.46 -18.45
N THR A 859 0.37 25.17 -18.60
CA THR A 859 0.18 24.43 -19.86
C THR A 859 -1.31 24.36 -20.23
N VAL A 860 -2.15 23.99 -19.28
CA VAL A 860 -3.61 23.87 -19.51
C VAL A 860 -4.22 25.24 -19.83
N LEU A 861 -3.77 26.32 -19.17
CA LEU A 861 -4.23 27.68 -19.46
C LEU A 861 -3.85 28.12 -20.90
N MET A 862 -2.61 27.88 -21.34
CA MET A 862 -2.16 28.14 -22.70
C MET A 862 -2.95 27.33 -23.74
N ASN A 863 -3.22 26.07 -23.44
CA ASN A 863 -3.98 25.19 -24.34
C ASN A 863 -5.44 25.68 -24.47
N LEU A 864 -6.07 26.08 -23.34
CA LEU A 864 -7.40 26.65 -23.30
C LEU A 864 -7.45 27.97 -24.13
N ALA A 865 -6.50 28.90 -23.89
CA ALA A 865 -6.38 30.13 -24.61
C ALA A 865 -6.20 29.89 -26.12
N SER A 866 -5.34 28.94 -26.48
CA SER A 866 -5.08 28.57 -27.87
C SER A 866 -6.33 28.06 -28.59
N VAL A 867 -7.15 27.23 -27.94
CA VAL A 867 -8.43 26.75 -28.51
C VAL A 867 -9.40 27.92 -28.68
N MET A 868 -9.53 28.78 -27.65
CA MET A 868 -10.41 29.95 -27.72
C MET A 868 -10.00 30.92 -28.83
N ARG A 869 -8.70 31.23 -28.97
CA ARG A 869 -8.19 32.08 -30.03
C ARG A 869 -8.52 31.55 -31.44
N VAL A 870 -8.28 30.24 -31.65
CA VAL A 870 -8.59 29.58 -32.94
C VAL A 870 -10.10 29.50 -33.18
N ALA A 871 -10.93 29.42 -32.14
CA ALA A 871 -12.38 29.49 -32.21
C ALA A 871 -12.93 30.91 -32.46
N GLY A 872 -12.05 31.96 -32.55
CA GLY A 872 -12.42 33.34 -32.81
C GLY A 872 -12.75 34.18 -31.57
N HIS A 873 -12.31 33.76 -30.39
CA HIS A 873 -12.53 34.43 -29.09
C HIS A 873 -11.22 34.88 -28.44
N PRO A 874 -10.39 35.72 -29.11
CA PRO A 874 -9.09 36.15 -28.59
C PRO A 874 -9.20 37.06 -27.36
N ASP A 875 -10.33 37.74 -27.17
CA ASP A 875 -10.64 38.54 -25.96
C ASP A 875 -10.76 37.66 -24.71
N MET A 876 -11.29 36.46 -24.88
CA MET A 876 -11.36 35.46 -23.80
C MET A 876 -10.04 34.72 -23.61
N ALA A 877 -9.23 34.55 -24.63
CA ALA A 877 -7.92 33.87 -24.58
C ALA A 877 -6.86 34.71 -23.83
N LEU A 878 -6.82 36.03 -24.13
CA LEU A 878 -5.77 36.93 -23.64
C LEU A 878 -5.49 36.86 -22.14
N PRO A 879 -6.49 36.87 -21.21
CA PRO A 879 -6.23 36.77 -19.77
C PRO A 879 -5.59 35.44 -19.35
N TYR A 880 -5.91 34.32 -20.00
CA TYR A 880 -5.33 33.02 -19.70
C TYR A 880 -3.88 32.93 -20.18
N ASP A 881 -3.58 33.40 -21.40
CA ASP A 881 -2.21 33.47 -21.92
C ASP A 881 -1.34 34.45 -21.11
N ASP A 882 -1.89 35.58 -20.63
CA ASP A 882 -1.14 36.52 -19.78
C ASP A 882 -0.83 35.90 -18.40
N GLN A 883 -1.78 35.18 -17.80
CA GLN A 883 -1.56 34.46 -16.52
C GLN A 883 -0.46 33.41 -16.68
N ALA A 884 -0.55 32.56 -17.70
CA ALA A 884 0.43 31.52 -17.98
C ALA A 884 1.81 32.15 -18.25
N ARG A 885 1.89 33.15 -19.09
CA ARG A 885 3.12 33.86 -19.43
C ARG A 885 3.82 34.44 -18.19
N ARG A 886 3.10 35.16 -17.32
CA ARG A 886 3.67 35.69 -16.06
C ARG A 886 4.15 34.60 -15.14
N GLY A 887 3.41 33.50 -15.06
CA GLY A 887 3.77 32.34 -14.26
C GLY A 887 5.06 31.69 -14.76
N LEU A 888 5.16 31.43 -16.07
CA LEU A 888 6.32 30.81 -16.70
C LEU A 888 7.57 31.69 -16.65
N ILE A 889 7.44 33.03 -16.80
CA ILE A 889 8.55 33.95 -16.59
C ILE A 889 9.10 33.84 -15.17
N ARG A 890 8.21 33.76 -14.18
CA ARG A 890 8.62 33.63 -12.76
C ARG A 890 9.37 32.31 -12.49
N ILE A 891 8.94 31.20 -13.10
CA ILE A 891 9.51 29.87 -12.88
C ILE A 891 10.81 29.70 -13.67
N HIS A 892 10.81 30.01 -14.95
CA HIS A 892 11.88 29.63 -15.87
C HIS A 892 12.71 30.81 -16.39
N GLY A 893 12.23 32.08 -16.21
CA GLY A 893 12.84 33.27 -16.80
C GLY A 893 12.47 33.48 -18.28
N ASP A 894 12.95 34.60 -18.87
CA ASP A 894 12.53 35.05 -20.19
C ASP A 894 13.01 34.21 -21.37
N GLY A 895 14.13 33.50 -21.21
CA GLY A 895 14.79 32.76 -22.30
C GLY A 895 14.41 31.26 -22.39
N HIS A 896 13.54 30.76 -21.53
CA HIS A 896 13.16 29.37 -21.55
C HIS A 896 12.12 29.09 -22.67
N LEU A 897 12.20 27.91 -23.29
CA LEU A 897 11.29 27.48 -24.36
C LEU A 897 9.81 27.71 -24.00
N PHE A 898 9.39 27.36 -22.80
CA PHE A 898 8.00 27.54 -22.33
C PHE A 898 7.59 29.01 -22.26
N THR A 899 8.47 29.87 -21.78
CA THR A 899 8.24 31.31 -21.75
C THR A 899 8.17 31.91 -23.13
N LEU A 900 9.02 31.42 -24.04
CA LEU A 900 9.01 31.88 -25.46
C LEU A 900 7.70 31.47 -26.14
N ALA A 901 7.25 30.23 -25.95
CA ALA A 901 5.97 29.74 -26.45
C ALA A 901 4.79 30.62 -25.95
N ALA A 902 4.78 30.92 -24.63
CA ALA A 902 3.75 31.78 -24.02
C ALA A 902 3.78 33.21 -24.59
N ASN A 903 4.98 33.78 -24.82
CA ASN A 903 5.10 35.11 -25.48
C ASN A 903 4.59 35.11 -26.90
N ILE A 904 4.86 34.07 -27.70
CA ILE A 904 4.36 33.90 -29.07
C ILE A 904 2.82 33.84 -29.06
N ASN A 905 2.22 33.09 -28.16
CA ASN A 905 0.78 32.95 -28.03
C ASN A 905 0.10 34.27 -27.60
N TYR A 906 0.64 34.91 -26.57
CA TYR A 906 0.14 36.20 -26.09
C TYR A 906 0.25 37.29 -27.14
N ALA A 907 1.35 37.35 -27.90
CA ALA A 907 1.47 38.26 -29.08
C ALA A 907 0.41 37.92 -30.13
N SER A 908 0.09 36.65 -30.34
CA SER A 908 -0.97 36.22 -31.27
C SER A 908 -2.38 36.67 -30.84
N ASP A 909 -2.67 36.69 -29.54
CA ASP A 909 -3.91 37.27 -29.00
C ASP A 909 -4.00 38.76 -29.24
N LEU A 910 -2.93 39.51 -28.94
CA LEU A 910 -2.85 40.93 -29.17
C LEU A 910 -3.10 41.29 -30.66
N ALA A 911 -2.45 40.57 -31.56
CA ALA A 911 -2.64 40.78 -33.00
C ALA A 911 -4.08 40.46 -33.43
N SER A 912 -4.67 39.38 -32.92
CA SER A 912 -6.05 39.01 -33.24
C SER A 912 -7.08 40.04 -32.73
N LEU A 913 -6.74 40.81 -31.69
CA LEU A 913 -7.52 41.93 -31.15
C LEU A 913 -7.22 43.27 -31.86
N GLY A 914 -6.39 43.28 -32.91
CA GLY A 914 -6.01 44.49 -33.61
C GLY A 914 -4.95 45.35 -32.92
N ARG A 915 -4.35 44.90 -31.82
CA ARG A 915 -3.29 45.58 -31.07
C ARG A 915 -1.91 45.33 -31.71
N LEU A 916 -1.81 45.60 -33.04
CA LEU A 916 -0.66 45.20 -33.85
C LEU A 916 0.68 45.79 -33.40
N GLY A 917 0.71 47.03 -32.90
CA GLY A 917 1.94 47.61 -32.36
C GLY A 917 2.52 46.82 -31.19
N GLU A 918 1.68 46.48 -30.22
CA GLU A 918 2.10 45.70 -29.06
C GLU A 918 2.47 44.24 -29.44
N ALA A 919 1.74 43.66 -30.40
CA ALA A 919 2.03 42.32 -30.91
C ALA A 919 3.41 42.28 -31.62
N ILE A 920 3.73 43.28 -32.47
CA ILE A 920 5.00 43.38 -33.17
C ILE A 920 6.16 43.57 -32.16
N ASP A 921 6.01 44.45 -31.19
CA ASP A 921 7.06 44.70 -30.20
C ASP A 921 7.36 43.46 -29.35
N LEU A 922 6.33 42.76 -28.93
CA LEU A 922 6.50 41.51 -28.18
C LEU A 922 7.01 40.38 -29.07
N GLY A 923 6.48 40.24 -30.30
CA GLY A 923 6.89 39.28 -31.29
C GLY A 923 8.37 39.39 -31.67
N ARG A 924 8.88 40.63 -31.86
CA ARG A 924 10.31 40.88 -32.11
C ARG A 924 11.16 40.43 -30.93
N LYS A 925 10.79 40.79 -29.68
CA LYS A 925 11.50 40.34 -28.48
C LYS A 925 11.51 38.82 -28.37
N ALA A 926 10.35 38.17 -28.59
CA ALA A 926 10.25 36.71 -28.53
C ALA A 926 11.15 36.06 -29.61
N LEU A 927 11.16 36.61 -30.81
CA LEU A 927 12.01 36.12 -31.91
C LEU A 927 13.50 36.31 -31.62
N ASP A 928 13.93 37.44 -31.06
CA ASP A 928 15.32 37.68 -30.68
C ASP A 928 15.79 36.64 -29.64
N TYR A 929 14.93 36.34 -28.64
CA TYR A 929 15.22 35.30 -27.68
C TYR A 929 15.22 33.89 -28.32
N CYS A 930 14.30 33.60 -29.24
CA CYS A 930 14.31 32.32 -29.96
C CYS A 930 15.61 32.12 -30.73
N HIS A 931 16.10 33.14 -31.44
CA HIS A 931 17.40 33.10 -32.13
C HIS A 931 18.55 32.82 -31.16
N LEU A 932 18.55 33.50 -30.01
CA LEU A 932 19.59 33.36 -28.98
C LEU A 932 19.64 31.98 -28.31
N TYR A 933 18.47 31.45 -27.93
CA TYR A 933 18.41 30.23 -27.10
C TYR A 933 18.10 28.93 -27.86
N LEU A 934 17.32 29.02 -28.96
CA LEU A 934 16.91 27.87 -29.77
C LEU A 934 17.69 27.77 -31.08
N GLY A 935 18.12 28.91 -31.61
CA GLY A 935 18.81 29.00 -32.89
C GLY A 935 17.84 29.25 -34.07
N ASP A 936 18.41 29.64 -35.21
CA ASP A 936 17.67 30.08 -36.40
C ASP A 936 16.81 28.98 -37.06
N ALA A 937 17.26 27.74 -36.94
CA ALA A 937 16.65 26.58 -37.57
C ALA A 937 15.57 25.90 -36.72
N HIS A 938 15.37 26.32 -35.45
CA HIS A 938 14.39 25.69 -34.59
C HIS A 938 12.97 25.98 -35.06
N PRO A 939 12.05 25.00 -35.12
CA PRO A 939 10.67 25.20 -35.57
C PRO A 939 9.94 26.34 -34.83
N ASP A 940 10.13 26.49 -33.51
CA ASP A 940 9.49 27.57 -32.75
C ASP A 940 10.08 28.96 -33.12
N THR A 941 11.36 29.06 -33.52
CA THR A 941 11.96 30.28 -34.05
C THR A 941 11.32 30.64 -35.40
N LEU A 942 11.15 29.64 -36.25
CA LEU A 942 10.47 29.81 -37.54
C LEU A 942 8.98 30.21 -37.36
N MET A 943 8.32 29.62 -36.37
CA MET A 943 6.94 29.95 -35.99
C MET A 943 6.80 31.41 -35.51
N ALA A 944 7.68 31.86 -34.62
CA ALA A 944 7.72 33.25 -34.14
C ALA A 944 7.94 34.23 -35.29
N ALA A 945 8.87 33.91 -36.20
CA ALA A 945 9.15 34.71 -37.38
C ALA A 945 7.96 34.75 -38.37
N ALA A 946 7.25 33.62 -38.57
CA ALA A 946 6.05 33.54 -39.41
C ALA A 946 4.92 34.42 -38.87
N ASN A 947 4.63 34.33 -37.54
CA ASN A 947 3.62 35.15 -36.90
C ASN A 947 3.97 36.63 -36.98
N LEU A 948 5.23 37.01 -36.71
CA LEU A 948 5.69 38.40 -36.82
C LEU A 948 5.59 38.91 -38.26
N SER A 949 5.94 38.11 -39.28
CA SER A 949 5.76 38.43 -40.69
C SER A 949 4.30 38.80 -41.01
N SER A 950 3.35 38.05 -40.48
CA SER A 950 1.92 38.32 -40.69
C SER A 950 1.47 39.61 -39.99
N ASP A 951 2.02 39.92 -38.81
CA ASP A 951 1.72 41.14 -38.05
C ASP A 951 2.32 42.38 -38.71
N GLU A 952 3.55 42.32 -39.21
CA GLU A 952 4.19 43.41 -39.97
C GLU A 952 3.43 43.73 -41.25
N ALA A 953 3.05 42.68 -41.98
CA ALA A 953 2.22 42.89 -43.18
C ALA A 953 0.83 43.50 -42.87
N ALA A 954 0.18 43.06 -41.81
CA ALA A 954 -1.11 43.59 -41.34
C ALA A 954 -1.01 45.05 -40.85
N ALA A 955 0.15 45.44 -40.29
CA ALA A 955 0.44 46.82 -39.87
C ALA A 955 0.84 47.73 -41.03
N GLY A 956 0.90 47.22 -42.27
CA GLY A 956 1.20 48.01 -43.49
C GLY A 956 2.65 47.88 -43.96
N ASP A 957 3.53 47.17 -43.29
CA ASP A 957 4.89 46.90 -43.73
C ASP A 957 4.97 45.54 -44.46
N ALA A 958 4.34 45.46 -45.62
CA ALA A 958 4.27 44.26 -46.44
C ALA A 958 5.66 43.81 -46.93
N ALA A 959 6.57 44.77 -47.20
CA ALA A 959 7.92 44.46 -47.70
C ALA A 959 8.76 43.69 -46.69
N SER A 960 8.77 44.11 -45.41
CA SER A 960 9.44 43.39 -44.33
C SER A 960 8.78 42.03 -44.09
N GLY A 961 7.44 41.97 -44.11
CA GLY A 961 6.69 40.74 -43.98
C GLY A 961 7.00 39.73 -45.11
N ASP A 962 7.06 40.16 -46.37
CA ASP A 962 7.38 39.29 -47.51
C ASP A 962 8.82 38.73 -47.44
N LEU A 963 9.78 39.57 -47.06
CA LEU A 963 11.16 39.13 -46.89
C LEU A 963 11.26 38.05 -45.78
N ARG A 964 10.65 38.29 -44.62
CA ARG A 964 10.69 37.39 -43.45
C ARG A 964 10.03 36.05 -43.76
N ILE A 965 8.85 36.05 -44.40
CA ILE A 965 8.17 34.76 -44.68
C ILE A 965 8.94 33.93 -45.71
N ALA A 966 9.64 34.55 -46.65
CA ALA A 966 10.51 33.83 -47.58
C ALA A 966 11.70 33.16 -46.89
N GLU A 967 12.25 33.78 -45.82
CA GLU A 967 13.27 33.18 -44.98
C GLU A 967 12.72 32.02 -44.15
N VAL A 968 11.55 32.18 -43.57
CA VAL A 968 10.86 31.16 -42.80
C VAL A 968 10.59 29.90 -43.63
N LEU A 969 10.06 30.04 -44.84
CA LEU A 969 9.79 28.88 -45.71
C LEU A 969 11.06 28.13 -46.10
N ARG A 970 12.16 28.83 -46.35
CA ARG A 970 13.48 28.19 -46.54
C ARG A 970 13.99 27.48 -45.27
N GLY A 971 13.66 28.04 -44.13
CA GLY A 971 13.93 27.39 -42.84
C GLY A 971 13.16 26.08 -42.67
N TYR A 972 11.84 26.12 -42.86
CA TYR A 972 10.99 24.95 -42.80
C TYR A 972 11.36 23.85 -43.79
N GLU A 973 11.70 24.23 -45.05
CA GLU A 973 12.18 23.27 -46.05
C GLU A 973 13.37 22.45 -45.59
N ARG A 974 14.27 23.06 -44.82
CA ARG A 974 15.45 22.37 -44.25
C ARG A 974 15.20 21.55 -43.02
N THR A 975 14.17 21.87 -42.24
CA THR A 975 13.93 21.27 -40.93
C THR A 975 12.73 20.31 -40.89
N LEU A 976 11.58 20.69 -41.45
CA LEU A 976 10.33 19.96 -41.36
C LEU A 976 9.74 19.54 -42.68
N THR A 977 10.30 20.01 -43.80
CA THR A 977 9.74 19.97 -45.18
C THR A 977 8.57 20.93 -45.39
N LEU A 978 8.32 21.32 -46.66
CA LEU A 978 7.21 22.21 -47.01
C LEU A 978 5.83 21.55 -46.93
N GLU A 979 5.79 20.24 -46.81
CA GLU A 979 4.56 19.45 -46.62
C GLU A 979 4.05 19.49 -45.18
N HIS A 980 4.87 19.87 -44.23
CA HIS A 980 4.51 19.93 -42.83
C HIS A 980 3.37 20.94 -42.60
N PRO A 981 2.38 20.65 -41.73
CA PRO A 981 1.25 21.55 -41.49
C PRO A 981 1.64 22.97 -41.10
N GLU A 982 2.68 23.14 -40.24
CA GLU A 982 3.17 24.46 -39.87
C GLU A 982 3.75 25.24 -41.08
N ALA A 983 4.54 24.58 -41.94
CA ALA A 983 5.08 25.20 -43.13
C ALA A 983 3.97 25.63 -44.12
N ARG A 984 2.95 24.79 -44.30
CA ARG A 984 1.77 25.12 -45.12
C ARG A 984 0.98 26.29 -44.54
N ALA A 985 0.77 26.30 -43.22
CA ALA A 985 0.09 27.42 -42.55
C ALA A 985 0.90 28.72 -42.66
N ALA A 986 2.23 28.66 -42.46
CA ALA A 986 3.12 29.81 -42.66
C ALA A 986 3.06 30.37 -44.11
N ALA A 987 3.07 29.48 -45.14
CA ALA A 987 2.94 29.85 -46.52
C ALA A 987 1.63 30.58 -46.84
N GLN A 988 0.55 30.23 -46.10
CA GLN A 988 -0.76 30.90 -46.19
C GLN A 988 -0.86 32.12 -45.26
N ARG A 989 0.18 32.48 -44.54
CA ARG A 989 0.20 33.50 -43.49
C ARG A 989 -0.86 33.27 -42.42
N ALA A 990 -1.25 32.01 -42.21
CA ALA A 990 -2.11 31.62 -41.11
C ALA A 990 -1.31 31.65 -39.79
N ARG A 991 -1.96 32.12 -38.77
CA ARG A 991 -1.34 32.20 -37.43
C ARG A 991 -1.01 30.85 -36.84
N LEU A 992 0.21 30.66 -36.42
CA LEU A 992 0.72 29.49 -35.80
C LEU A 992 0.60 29.59 -34.26
N THR A 993 0.43 28.45 -33.58
CA THR A 993 0.25 28.37 -32.14
C THR A 993 1.38 27.56 -31.54
N ALA A 994 2.11 28.16 -30.60
CA ALA A 994 3.15 27.49 -29.85
C ALA A 994 2.55 26.60 -28.73
N GLU A 995 3.19 25.47 -28.48
CA GLU A 995 2.79 24.48 -27.49
C GLU A 995 3.93 24.17 -26.54
N ILE A 996 3.61 23.93 -25.27
CA ILE A 996 4.58 23.47 -24.31
C ILE A 996 4.24 22.04 -23.85
N GLU A 997 5.27 21.29 -23.54
CA GLU A 997 5.19 19.92 -23.03
C GLU A 997 5.69 19.96 -21.58
N PRO A 998 4.80 19.76 -20.57
CA PRO A 998 5.24 19.75 -19.18
C PRO A 998 6.12 18.54 -18.92
N TYR A 999 7.23 18.74 -18.23
CA TYR A 999 8.17 17.68 -17.88
C TYR A 999 7.77 16.97 -16.61
N ASP A 1000 8.26 15.70 -16.44
CA ASP A 1000 8.25 15.02 -15.16
C ASP A 1000 9.23 15.71 -14.20
N LEU A 1001 8.76 15.98 -13.00
CA LEU A 1001 9.55 16.58 -11.92
C LEU A 1001 10.24 15.51 -11.08
#